data_8cc657b77f6f1809f7f879fe8665d7aa
#
_entry.id   8cc657b77f6f1809f7f879fe8665d7aa
#
_cell.length_a   1.000
_cell.length_b   1.000
_cell.length_c   1.000
_cell.angle_alpha   90.00
_cell.angle_beta   90.00
_cell.angle_gamma   90.00
#
_symmetry.space_group_name_H-M   'P 1'
#
loop_
_entity.id
_entity.type
_entity.pdbx_description
1 polymer ?
#
loop_
_entity_poly.entity_id
_entity_poly.type
_entity_poly.pdbx_seq_one_letter_code
_entity_poly.pdbx_strand_id
1 'polypeptide(L)'
;GITLIAAVMFSNRTLSMVLMAVVALGLIVFPSTRDDYIEYRGHANKRNVDDWTEQGLRDFVRWDPVSKVEVFRANPTALNFALDGGQQGSWLIEFDGDYTVYDQEIANNPDTFYFGMNSLVHYLRRGTEPDVLVIGAAAGGETKAAVVFKARHVDAIELVGEMVEAASTIYSDYGGKIFNHPTVNYRVGEGRTFLRGSDKKYDVMQMFSNHTSSSMADGSGAVAAAYLQTVEAYKEYFSHLADDGIMQINHHVYPRMLTTAAEAWRQMGREKFSRHVVVLERWRTDTLPTTLIKMQPWLPGEVEEARQYMIRDATFLGGGIPGDNIPSDPIASSTPYHGEFVVNQERLDNFTFWLGTYGQSSLEHDVIVRLSRDGSLVESFTISGRDVTDNGPITMFLTNPIETNRGERLEIEISSTNQGEENRFALWLDRAEAPYIDMRGTPAPFVLAFDPINLENNLIPSELLDSPFPTQAISGLEYKLNPVSDNNPYFAMIRDKFEPVSVASSRLMDGGTASFLNDQLRDVLSAEWLSLYIVGAVSVIFSAIFIFLPLFFSHHGRARWPSMASYLIFFSCLGAGFIMVELVFVQLFKKLIGYPIHTYATVIFALLVSAGTGSLLTKKLRVDEAGRWYWVFLSIVVYGALLTTFSGSLFNLFLGSSMGIRILVATLMLLPLGFVMGMPLPMAVSRLGRIEPKGIPWAWGMNGFFTVFGGFLSVTLSFIMGFKFVLAIGFTIYLIALWMFARIRQT
;
A
#
# COMPACT_ATOMS: atom_id res chain seq x y z
N GLY A 1 0.00 23.38 18.90
CA GLY A 1 0.79 23.51 20.13
C GLY A 1 1.73 24.71 20.07
N ILE A 2 2.73 24.73 19.19
CA ILE A 2 3.77 25.81 19.10
C ILE A 2 3.14 27.13 18.72
N THR A 3 2.18 27.19 17.81
CA THR A 3 1.45 28.42 17.46
C THR A 3 0.62 28.99 18.62
N LEU A 4 0.04 28.11 19.43
CA LEU A 4 -0.69 28.53 20.63
C LEU A 4 0.26 29.09 21.70
N ILE A 5 1.40 28.43 21.91
CA ILE A 5 2.46 28.93 22.83
C ILE A 5 2.98 30.30 22.37
N ALA A 6 3.23 30.46 21.06
CA ALA A 6 3.66 31.73 20.50
C ALA A 6 2.57 32.82 20.68
N ALA A 7 1.32 32.54 20.38
CA ALA A 7 0.20 33.47 20.58
C ALA A 7 0.05 33.86 22.07
N VAL A 8 0.27 32.92 22.97
CA VAL A 8 0.25 33.08 24.41
C VAL A 8 1.41 34.01 24.91
N MET A 9 2.61 33.86 24.30
CA MET A 9 3.77 34.73 24.66
C MET A 9 3.58 36.21 24.30
N PHE A 10 2.70 36.51 23.34
CA PHE A 10 2.36 37.89 22.94
C PHE A 10 1.12 38.44 23.62
N SER A 11 0.47 37.69 24.51
CA SER A 11 -0.69 38.12 25.27
C SER A 11 -0.33 38.64 26.65
N ASN A 12 -1.32 39.16 27.41
CA ASN A 12 -1.12 39.66 28.78
C ASN A 12 -0.57 38.52 29.67
N ARG A 13 0.44 38.81 30.52
CA ARG A 13 1.21 37.79 31.30
C ARG A 13 0.34 36.81 32.07
N THR A 14 -0.75 37.27 32.70
CA THR A 14 -1.64 36.40 33.49
C THR A 14 -2.42 35.43 32.59
N LEU A 15 -2.98 35.90 31.48
CA LEU A 15 -3.70 35.08 30.50
C LEU A 15 -2.75 34.09 29.87
N SER A 16 -1.49 34.51 29.58
CA SER A 16 -0.45 33.61 29.04
C SER A 16 -0.15 32.42 29.95
N MET A 17 0.00 32.68 31.25
CA MET A 17 0.31 31.64 32.24
C MET A 17 -0.86 30.64 32.37
N VAL A 18 -2.10 31.13 32.39
CA VAL A 18 -3.30 30.27 32.46
C VAL A 18 -3.41 29.42 31.22
N LEU A 19 -3.27 29.99 30.04
CA LEU A 19 -3.33 29.24 28.78
C LEU A 19 -2.17 28.21 28.63
N MET A 20 -0.96 28.57 29.09
CA MET A 20 0.14 27.59 29.13
C MET A 20 -0.13 26.45 30.11
N ALA A 21 -0.71 26.73 31.27
CA ALA A 21 -1.09 25.72 32.25
C ALA A 21 -2.19 24.76 31.66
N VAL A 22 -3.19 25.33 30.97
CA VAL A 22 -4.23 24.56 30.31
C VAL A 22 -3.65 23.69 29.21
N VAL A 23 -2.77 24.22 28.36
CA VAL A 23 -2.10 23.45 27.31
C VAL A 23 -1.22 22.35 27.90
N ALA A 24 -0.43 22.67 28.95
CA ALA A 24 0.40 21.67 29.62
C ALA A 24 -0.45 20.56 30.26
N LEU A 25 -1.55 20.91 30.92
CA LEU A 25 -2.50 19.96 31.48
C LEU A 25 -3.11 19.08 30.37
N GLY A 26 -3.54 19.68 29.26
CA GLY A 26 -4.03 18.95 28.10
C GLY A 26 -3.01 17.98 27.53
N LEU A 27 -1.75 18.38 27.40
CA LEU A 27 -0.67 17.52 26.93
C LEU A 27 -0.32 16.37 27.90
N ILE A 28 -0.62 16.52 29.18
CA ILE A 28 -0.42 15.47 30.19
C ILE A 28 -1.64 14.53 30.23
N VAL A 29 -2.85 15.09 30.21
CA VAL A 29 -4.09 14.31 30.34
C VAL A 29 -4.45 13.60 29.05
N PHE A 30 -4.28 14.25 27.89
CA PHE A 30 -4.68 13.67 26.60
C PHE A 30 -4.05 12.30 26.30
N PRO A 31 -2.75 12.01 26.56
CA PRO A 31 -2.19 10.70 26.31
C PRO A 31 -2.81 9.58 27.15
N SER A 32 -3.32 9.90 28.34
CA SER A 32 -3.95 8.91 29.23
C SER A 32 -5.45 8.69 28.97
N THR A 33 -6.09 9.60 28.21
CA THR A 33 -7.53 9.54 27.93
C THR A 33 -7.83 9.47 26.42
N ARG A 34 -6.79 9.44 25.58
CA ARG A 34 -6.96 9.47 24.12
C ARG A 34 -7.80 8.32 23.56
N ASP A 35 -7.73 7.16 24.18
CA ASP A 35 -8.45 5.97 23.73
C ASP A 35 -9.97 6.11 23.95
N ASP A 36 -10.39 7.02 24.86
CA ASP A 36 -11.80 7.35 25.11
C ASP A 36 -12.36 8.31 24.06
N TYR A 37 -11.49 9.03 23.32
CA TYR A 37 -11.91 10.08 22.39
C TYR A 37 -11.49 9.84 20.94
N ILE A 38 -10.51 8.95 20.69
CA ILE A 38 -10.03 8.63 19.36
C ILE A 38 -10.36 7.17 19.06
N GLU A 39 -11.53 6.96 18.46
CA GLU A 39 -11.89 5.70 17.86
C GLU A 39 -11.52 5.69 16.39
N TYR A 40 -10.68 4.75 15.99
CA TYR A 40 -10.53 4.41 14.59
C TYR A 40 -11.64 3.42 14.25
N ARG A 41 -12.64 3.89 13.52
CA ARG A 41 -13.69 3.01 13.00
C ARG A 41 -13.16 2.24 11.81
N GLY A 42 -13.47 0.96 11.77
CA GLY A 42 -13.19 0.12 10.61
C GLY A 42 -13.88 0.68 9.37
N HIS A 43 -13.26 0.53 8.21
CA HIS A 43 -13.91 0.81 6.93
C HIS A 43 -15.19 -0.03 6.80
N ALA A 44 -16.16 0.42 5.97
CA ALA A 44 -17.45 -0.25 5.77
C ALA A 44 -17.31 -1.75 5.43
N ASN A 45 -16.21 -2.13 4.75
CA ASN A 45 -15.86 -3.52 4.43
C ASN A 45 -15.02 -4.21 5.53
N LYS A 46 -14.75 -3.53 6.65
CA LYS A 46 -13.94 -4.02 7.77
C LYS A 46 -14.61 -3.73 9.12
N ARG A 47 -15.90 -3.96 9.19
CA ARG A 47 -16.72 -3.70 10.39
C ARG A 47 -16.40 -4.61 11.57
N ASN A 48 -15.72 -5.72 11.34
CA ASN A 48 -15.45 -6.71 12.39
C ASN A 48 -14.72 -6.10 13.60
N VAL A 49 -13.82 -5.14 13.40
CA VAL A 49 -13.10 -4.47 14.50
C VAL A 49 -14.07 -3.65 15.37
N ASP A 50 -15.03 -2.96 14.75
CA ASP A 50 -16.04 -2.21 15.46
C ASP A 50 -16.95 -3.17 16.24
N ASP A 51 -17.45 -4.25 15.58
CA ASP A 51 -18.28 -5.28 16.20
C ASP A 51 -17.54 -5.98 17.35
N TRP A 52 -16.27 -6.31 17.19
CA TRP A 52 -15.45 -6.92 18.24
C TRP A 52 -15.20 -5.97 19.41
N THR A 53 -15.06 -4.68 19.14
CA THR A 53 -14.93 -3.65 20.19
C THR A 53 -16.23 -3.50 20.98
N GLU A 54 -17.37 -3.45 20.30
CA GLU A 54 -18.70 -3.38 20.93
C GLU A 54 -19.02 -4.63 21.75
N GLN A 55 -18.57 -5.80 21.30
CA GLN A 55 -18.69 -7.06 22.02
C GLN A 55 -17.72 -7.21 23.19
N GLY A 56 -16.79 -6.28 23.39
CA GLY A 56 -15.81 -6.33 24.47
C GLY A 56 -14.68 -7.37 24.25
N LEU A 57 -14.45 -7.77 23.03
CA LEU A 57 -13.44 -8.78 22.67
C LEU A 57 -12.00 -8.21 22.56
N ARG A 58 -11.85 -6.88 22.74
CA ARG A 58 -10.53 -6.23 22.73
C ARG A 58 -9.76 -6.54 23.99
N ASP A 59 -8.65 -7.24 23.86
CA ASP A 59 -7.79 -7.71 24.94
C ASP A 59 -6.62 -6.75 25.23
N PHE A 60 -6.18 -6.02 24.21
CA PHE A 60 -5.01 -5.13 24.29
C PHE A 60 -5.18 -3.93 23.37
N VAL A 61 -4.68 -2.78 23.82
CA VAL A 61 -4.56 -1.57 23.00
C VAL A 61 -3.33 -0.78 23.43
N ARG A 62 -2.49 -0.41 22.48
CA ARG A 62 -1.38 0.54 22.68
C ARG A 62 -1.13 1.38 21.45
N TRP A 63 -0.58 2.56 21.68
CA TRP A 63 -0.18 3.49 20.64
C TRP A 63 1.33 3.41 20.41
N ASP A 64 1.70 3.03 19.22
CA ASP A 64 3.05 3.17 18.68
C ASP A 64 3.15 4.48 17.89
N PRO A 65 4.34 5.09 17.75
CA PRO A 65 4.51 6.26 16.87
C PRO A 65 4.09 6.01 15.41
N VAL A 66 4.03 4.78 14.96
CA VAL A 66 3.64 4.40 13.59
C VAL A 66 2.15 4.11 13.49
N SER A 67 1.56 3.40 14.48
CA SER A 67 0.20 2.88 14.39
C SER A 67 -0.41 2.65 15.79
N LYS A 68 -1.73 2.66 15.88
CA LYS A 68 -2.46 2.11 17.04
C LYS A 68 -2.53 0.59 16.88
N VAL A 69 -2.02 -0.14 17.85
CA VAL A 69 -2.05 -1.62 17.89
C VAL A 69 -3.18 -2.07 18.79
N GLU A 70 -4.05 -2.92 18.29
CA GLU A 70 -5.15 -3.55 19.03
C GLU A 70 -5.09 -5.06 18.85
N VAL A 71 -5.40 -5.82 19.91
CA VAL A 71 -5.48 -7.29 19.85
C VAL A 71 -6.87 -7.73 20.30
N PHE A 72 -7.49 -8.60 19.52
CA PHE A 72 -8.84 -9.11 19.74
C PHE A 72 -8.86 -10.62 19.90
N ARG A 73 -9.65 -11.11 20.88
CA ARG A 73 -9.98 -12.52 21.07
C ARG A 73 -11.29 -12.87 20.37
N ALA A 74 -11.35 -12.60 19.07
CA ALA A 74 -12.55 -12.85 18.28
C ALA A 74 -12.64 -14.30 17.75
N ASN A 75 -11.55 -15.06 17.85
CA ASN A 75 -11.48 -16.45 17.46
C ASN A 75 -10.98 -17.30 18.66
N PRO A 76 -11.54 -18.50 18.92
CA PRO A 76 -11.13 -19.35 20.04
C PRO A 76 -9.66 -19.78 20.01
N THR A 77 -9.08 -19.95 18.81
CA THR A 77 -7.74 -20.50 18.58
C THR A 77 -6.76 -19.50 17.96
N ALA A 78 -7.18 -18.23 17.82
CA ALA A 78 -6.30 -17.22 17.24
C ALA A 78 -6.60 -15.81 17.80
N LEU A 79 -5.54 -15.05 18.02
CA LEU A 79 -5.62 -13.61 18.32
C LEU A 79 -5.50 -12.81 17.03
N ASN A 80 -6.37 -11.86 16.84
CA ASN A 80 -6.28 -10.91 15.74
C ASN A 80 -5.55 -9.65 16.18
N PHE A 81 -4.46 -9.34 15.50
CA PHE A 81 -3.73 -8.08 15.65
C PHE A 81 -4.21 -7.10 14.59
N ALA A 82 -4.80 -6.00 15.01
CA ALA A 82 -5.29 -4.94 14.14
C ALA A 82 -4.43 -3.68 14.28
N LEU A 83 -4.22 -2.99 13.16
CA LEU A 83 -3.51 -1.73 13.09
C LEU A 83 -4.47 -0.64 12.64
N ASP A 84 -4.56 0.48 13.41
CA ASP A 84 -5.39 1.66 13.11
C ASP A 84 -6.85 1.32 12.78
N GLY A 85 -7.46 0.37 13.52
CA GLY A 85 -8.82 -0.10 13.27
C GLY A 85 -8.97 -0.99 12.02
N GLY A 86 -7.86 -1.42 11.41
CA GLY A 86 -7.87 -2.32 10.26
C GLY A 86 -8.21 -3.76 10.63
N GLN A 87 -9.12 -4.38 9.90
CA GLN A 87 -9.62 -5.74 10.16
C GLN A 87 -8.52 -6.81 10.09
N GLN A 88 -7.53 -6.61 9.24
CA GLN A 88 -6.49 -7.58 8.98
C GLN A 88 -5.12 -6.96 9.22
N GLY A 89 -4.64 -7.06 10.46
CA GLY A 89 -3.22 -6.90 10.73
C GLY A 89 -2.53 -8.24 10.51
N SER A 90 -2.67 -9.12 11.47
CA SER A 90 -2.08 -10.46 11.46
C SER A 90 -2.80 -11.35 12.46
N TRP A 91 -2.65 -12.66 12.29
CA TRP A 91 -3.20 -13.66 13.20
C TRP A 91 -2.08 -14.35 13.96
N LEU A 92 -2.15 -14.33 15.28
CA LEU A 92 -1.33 -15.18 16.14
C LEU A 92 -2.14 -16.42 16.49
N ILE A 93 -1.79 -17.54 15.90
CA ILE A 93 -2.49 -18.81 16.12
C ILE A 93 -1.96 -19.43 17.42
N GLU A 94 -2.88 -19.94 18.24
CA GLU A 94 -2.53 -20.67 19.48
C GLU A 94 -1.63 -21.85 19.16
N PHE A 95 -0.54 -21.97 19.93
CA PHE A 95 0.46 -23.00 19.75
C PHE A 95 1.22 -23.23 21.04
N ASP A 96 1.46 -24.48 21.40
CA ASP A 96 2.16 -24.87 22.62
C ASP A 96 3.69 -24.80 22.55
N GLY A 97 4.24 -24.59 21.35
CA GLY A 97 5.67 -24.53 21.09
C GLY A 97 6.32 -25.87 20.74
N ASP A 98 5.56 -26.94 20.66
CA ASP A 98 6.07 -28.25 20.24
C ASP A 98 6.12 -28.40 18.71
N TYR A 99 7.23 -28.02 18.12
CA TYR A 99 7.45 -28.13 16.66
C TYR A 99 7.59 -29.58 16.17
N THR A 100 7.74 -30.58 17.07
CA THR A 100 7.85 -31.99 16.65
C THR A 100 6.55 -32.52 16.06
N VAL A 101 5.42 -31.89 16.39
CA VAL A 101 4.12 -32.20 15.78
C VAL A 101 4.15 -32.00 14.26
N TYR A 102 4.75 -30.90 13.81
CA TYR A 102 4.88 -30.63 12.36
C TYR A 102 5.85 -31.59 11.68
N ASP A 103 6.94 -32.00 12.36
CA ASP A 103 7.86 -33.00 11.83
C ASP A 103 7.16 -34.34 11.59
N GLN A 104 6.32 -34.75 12.54
CA GLN A 104 5.52 -35.98 12.44
C GLN A 104 4.46 -35.84 11.34
N GLU A 105 3.80 -34.70 11.26
CA GLU A 105 2.78 -34.44 10.25
C GLU A 105 3.36 -34.43 8.82
N ILE A 106 4.49 -33.77 8.61
CA ILE A 106 5.23 -33.79 7.34
C ILE A 106 5.68 -35.20 6.99
N ALA A 107 6.20 -35.97 7.97
CA ALA A 107 6.65 -37.33 7.73
C ALA A 107 5.51 -38.30 7.39
N ASN A 108 4.35 -38.14 8.03
CA ASN A 108 3.17 -38.99 7.79
C ASN A 108 2.41 -38.61 6.51
N ASN A 109 2.45 -37.33 6.11
CA ASN A 109 1.65 -36.78 5.03
C ASN A 109 2.50 -35.93 4.05
N PRO A 110 3.60 -36.46 3.46
CA PRO A 110 4.56 -35.66 2.70
C PRO A 110 3.94 -35.01 1.46
N ASP A 111 2.93 -35.66 0.88
CA ASP A 111 2.28 -35.22 -0.36
C ASP A 111 1.04 -34.36 -0.13
N THR A 112 0.50 -34.31 1.08
CA THR A 112 -0.72 -33.57 1.42
C THR A 112 -0.52 -32.50 2.47
N PHE A 113 0.62 -32.49 3.17
CA PHE A 113 0.93 -31.46 4.19
C PHE A 113 0.91 -30.07 3.57
N TYR A 114 0.13 -29.17 4.17
CA TYR A 114 0.00 -27.78 3.76
C TYR A 114 -0.01 -26.88 4.98
N PHE A 115 0.89 -25.90 5.02
CA PHE A 115 1.04 -24.95 6.14
C PHE A 115 0.53 -23.53 5.81
N GLY A 116 -0.13 -23.35 4.69
CA GLY A 116 -0.61 -22.05 4.21
C GLY A 116 0.19 -21.51 3.03
N MET A 117 -0.41 -20.57 2.28
CA MET A 117 0.21 -19.98 1.09
C MET A 117 1.50 -19.21 1.40
N ASN A 118 1.60 -18.63 2.59
CA ASN A 118 2.76 -17.88 3.03
C ASN A 118 3.98 -18.77 3.34
N SER A 119 3.81 -20.09 3.34
CA SER A 119 4.91 -21.04 3.56
C SER A 119 5.49 -21.62 2.28
N LEU A 120 4.97 -21.28 1.09
CA LEU A 120 5.40 -21.87 -0.18
C LEU A 120 6.90 -21.77 -0.41
N VAL A 121 7.51 -20.60 -0.20
CA VAL A 121 8.96 -20.43 -0.40
C VAL A 121 9.78 -21.30 0.56
N HIS A 122 9.30 -21.48 1.80
CA HIS A 122 9.95 -22.35 2.79
C HIS A 122 9.83 -23.83 2.42
N TYR A 123 8.67 -24.23 1.90
CA TYR A 123 8.46 -25.58 1.39
C TYR A 123 9.40 -25.88 0.21
N LEU A 124 9.55 -24.95 -0.74
CA LEU A 124 10.47 -25.10 -1.87
C LEU A 124 11.95 -25.16 -1.44
N ARG A 125 12.29 -24.62 -0.26
CA ARG A 125 13.63 -24.65 0.33
C ARG A 125 13.80 -25.66 1.47
N ARG A 126 12.81 -26.55 1.68
CA ARG A 126 12.92 -27.58 2.73
C ARG A 126 14.17 -28.46 2.53
N GLY A 127 14.77 -28.85 3.64
CA GLY A 127 15.99 -29.68 3.62
C GLY A 127 17.29 -28.95 3.27
N THR A 128 17.26 -27.62 3.02
CA THR A 128 18.47 -26.82 2.76
C THR A 128 18.94 -25.98 3.93
N GLU A 129 18.17 -25.95 5.04
CA GLU A 129 18.42 -25.11 6.21
C GLU A 129 18.70 -23.63 5.84
N PRO A 130 17.78 -22.95 5.18
CA PRO A 130 18.00 -21.63 4.60
C PRO A 130 18.22 -20.54 5.65
N ASP A 131 19.00 -19.53 5.32
CA ASP A 131 18.97 -18.22 5.98
C ASP A 131 17.82 -17.40 5.42
N VAL A 132 16.93 -16.95 6.30
CA VAL A 132 15.65 -16.31 5.96
C VAL A 132 15.61 -14.87 6.44
N LEU A 133 15.07 -13.98 5.61
CA LEU A 133 14.65 -12.63 6.00
C LEU A 133 13.14 -12.49 5.82
N VAL A 134 12.44 -12.09 6.87
CA VAL A 134 11.02 -11.73 6.84
C VAL A 134 10.89 -10.23 7.07
N ILE A 135 10.32 -9.50 6.10
CA ILE A 135 10.03 -8.06 6.18
C ILE A 135 8.54 -7.86 6.45
N GLY A 136 8.21 -7.23 7.57
CA GLY A 136 6.84 -7.11 8.07
C GLY A 136 6.39 -8.40 8.75
N ALA A 137 7.16 -8.87 9.74
CA ALA A 137 6.94 -10.15 10.39
C ALA A 137 5.66 -10.22 11.24
N ALA A 138 5.10 -9.07 11.59
CA ALA A 138 3.83 -8.92 12.30
C ALA A 138 3.65 -9.92 13.46
N ALA A 139 2.56 -10.70 13.50
CA ALA A 139 2.31 -11.71 14.53
C ALA A 139 2.98 -13.08 14.25
N GLY A 140 3.79 -13.22 13.21
CA GLY A 140 4.75 -14.33 13.06
C GLY A 140 4.34 -15.50 12.20
N GLY A 141 3.32 -15.37 11.35
CA GLY A 141 2.91 -16.45 10.44
C GLY A 141 4.05 -16.96 9.55
N GLU A 142 4.74 -16.03 8.86
CA GLU A 142 5.88 -16.31 7.99
C GLU A 142 7.09 -16.81 8.76
N THR A 143 7.33 -16.22 9.95
CA THR A 143 8.41 -16.62 10.85
C THR A 143 8.19 -18.06 11.34
N LYS A 144 6.95 -18.42 11.69
CA LYS A 144 6.59 -19.78 12.09
C LYS A 144 6.79 -20.76 10.93
N ALA A 145 6.38 -20.38 9.73
CA ALA A 145 6.61 -21.20 8.53
C ALA A 145 8.11 -21.48 8.32
N ALA A 146 8.98 -20.46 8.44
CA ALA A 146 10.41 -20.64 8.31
C ALA A 146 10.97 -21.65 9.34
N VAL A 147 10.51 -21.57 10.60
CA VAL A 147 10.95 -22.52 11.66
C VAL A 147 10.42 -23.92 11.41
N VAL A 148 9.16 -24.09 11.01
CA VAL A 148 8.55 -25.38 10.65
C VAL A 148 9.36 -26.07 9.55
N PHE A 149 9.78 -25.34 8.52
CA PHE A 149 10.60 -25.88 7.42
C PHE A 149 12.11 -25.80 7.68
N LYS A 150 12.53 -25.70 8.96
CA LYS A 150 13.92 -25.84 9.42
C LYS A 150 14.88 -24.79 8.89
N ALA A 151 14.47 -23.52 8.87
CA ALA A 151 15.41 -22.43 8.62
C ALA A 151 16.54 -22.43 9.67
N ARG A 152 17.80 -22.30 9.23
CA ARG A 152 18.97 -22.19 10.10
C ARG A 152 18.95 -20.91 10.91
N HIS A 153 18.51 -19.81 10.30
CA HIS A 153 18.40 -18.51 10.92
C HIS A 153 17.31 -17.68 10.24
N VAL A 154 16.54 -16.95 11.06
CA VAL A 154 15.46 -16.07 10.61
C VAL A 154 15.67 -14.68 11.18
N ASP A 155 15.98 -13.70 10.34
CA ASP A 155 15.86 -12.29 10.71
C ASP A 155 14.42 -11.84 10.42
N ALA A 156 13.64 -11.58 11.47
CA ALA A 156 12.25 -11.14 11.38
C ALA A 156 12.17 -9.64 11.75
N ILE A 157 11.81 -8.80 10.79
CA ILE A 157 11.85 -7.35 10.94
C ILE A 157 10.41 -6.80 10.91
N GLU A 158 10.03 -6.07 11.95
CA GLU A 158 8.73 -5.42 12.08
C GLU A 158 8.90 -3.94 12.40
N LEU A 159 8.13 -3.09 11.71
CA LEU A 159 8.23 -1.63 11.87
C LEU A 159 7.58 -1.13 13.15
N VAL A 160 6.49 -1.78 13.58
CA VAL A 160 5.65 -1.34 14.70
C VAL A 160 6.16 -1.95 16.01
N GLY A 161 6.76 -1.12 16.86
CA GLY A 161 7.39 -1.57 18.11
C GLY A 161 6.43 -2.22 19.08
N GLU A 162 5.22 -1.70 19.22
CA GLU A 162 4.18 -2.27 20.09
C GLU A 162 3.66 -3.63 19.58
N MET A 163 3.72 -3.88 18.26
CA MET A 163 3.48 -5.20 17.70
C MET A 163 4.56 -6.19 18.13
N VAL A 164 5.82 -5.77 18.06
CA VAL A 164 6.96 -6.60 18.48
C VAL A 164 6.85 -6.94 19.96
N GLU A 165 6.55 -5.96 20.83
CA GLU A 165 6.37 -6.20 22.26
C GLU A 165 5.19 -7.12 22.54
N ALA A 166 4.05 -6.88 21.90
CA ALA A 166 2.86 -7.70 22.10
C ALA A 166 3.11 -9.17 21.71
N ALA A 167 3.64 -9.41 20.52
CA ALA A 167 3.83 -10.75 20.00
C ALA A 167 4.96 -11.53 20.70
N SER A 168 6.07 -10.87 21.04
CA SER A 168 7.26 -11.54 21.62
C SER A 168 7.29 -11.58 23.13
N THR A 169 6.46 -10.77 23.82
CA THR A 169 6.46 -10.67 25.28
C THR A 169 5.09 -10.98 25.87
N ILE A 170 4.06 -10.20 25.52
CA ILE A 170 2.73 -10.30 26.15
C ILE A 170 2.03 -11.60 25.76
N TYR A 171 2.03 -11.93 24.47
CA TYR A 171 1.39 -13.14 23.92
C TYR A 171 2.39 -14.21 23.49
N SER A 172 3.63 -14.13 24.01
CA SER A 172 4.70 -15.06 23.66
C SER A 172 4.31 -16.52 23.91
N ASP A 173 3.76 -16.81 25.11
CA ASP A 173 3.34 -18.17 25.46
C ASP A 173 2.16 -18.65 24.60
N TYR A 174 1.22 -17.76 24.26
CA TYR A 174 0.09 -18.08 23.39
C TYR A 174 0.54 -18.52 21.98
N GLY A 175 1.54 -17.84 21.42
CA GLY A 175 2.12 -18.15 20.10
C GLY A 175 3.22 -19.20 20.11
N GLY A 176 3.40 -19.96 21.23
CA GLY A 176 4.43 -21.01 21.32
C GLY A 176 5.85 -20.47 21.27
N LYS A 177 6.07 -19.24 21.75
CA LYS A 177 7.38 -18.57 21.83
C LYS A 177 8.11 -18.44 20.49
N ILE A 178 7.38 -18.33 19.39
CA ILE A 178 7.97 -18.27 18.04
C ILE A 178 9.07 -17.23 17.90
N PHE A 179 8.86 -16.04 18.44
CA PHE A 179 9.83 -14.94 18.36
C PHE A 179 10.98 -15.08 19.36
N ASN A 180 10.86 -16.00 20.32
CA ASN A 180 11.91 -16.36 21.28
C ASN A 180 12.60 -17.69 20.90
N HIS A 181 12.27 -18.25 19.73
CA HIS A 181 12.92 -19.45 19.22
C HIS A 181 14.40 -19.17 18.94
N PRO A 182 15.34 -20.13 19.26
CA PRO A 182 16.79 -19.89 19.13
C PRO A 182 17.28 -19.47 17.74
N THR A 183 16.57 -19.86 16.68
CA THR A 183 16.92 -19.50 15.30
C THR A 183 16.34 -18.17 14.87
N VAL A 184 15.45 -17.53 15.64
CA VAL A 184 14.73 -16.32 15.27
C VAL A 184 15.35 -15.10 15.94
N ASN A 185 15.63 -14.09 15.16
CA ASN A 185 16.06 -12.77 15.59
C ASN A 185 14.97 -11.75 15.23
N TYR A 186 14.00 -11.58 16.13
CA TYR A 186 12.90 -10.65 15.94
C TYR A 186 13.25 -9.26 16.48
N ARG A 187 13.09 -8.23 15.65
CA ARG A 187 13.43 -6.86 16.04
C ARG A 187 12.57 -5.80 15.38
N VAL A 188 12.46 -4.67 16.09
CA VAL A 188 11.88 -3.45 15.53
C VAL A 188 12.83 -2.89 14.48
N GLY A 189 12.31 -2.63 13.26
CA GLY A 189 13.11 -2.09 12.16
C GLY A 189 12.28 -1.82 10.91
N GLU A 190 12.84 -1.00 10.03
CA GLU A 190 12.35 -0.85 8.66
C GLU A 190 13.19 -1.76 7.76
N GLY A 191 12.53 -2.63 6.98
CA GLY A 191 13.16 -3.74 6.28
C GLY A 191 14.28 -3.33 5.32
N ARG A 192 14.08 -2.26 4.58
CA ARG A 192 15.07 -1.77 3.62
C ARG A 192 16.29 -1.13 4.29
N THR A 193 16.05 -0.40 5.37
CA THR A 193 17.14 0.15 6.21
C THR A 193 17.95 -0.95 6.88
N PHE A 194 17.29 -2.04 7.28
CA PHE A 194 17.95 -3.21 7.84
C PHE A 194 18.89 -3.85 6.82
N LEU A 195 18.42 -4.10 5.60
CA LEU A 195 19.24 -4.67 4.51
C LEU A 195 20.46 -3.80 4.20
N ARG A 196 20.29 -2.50 4.06
CA ARG A 196 21.40 -1.57 3.78
C ARG A 196 22.46 -1.51 4.86
N GLY A 197 22.09 -1.88 6.09
CA GLY A 197 23.03 -1.97 7.22
C GLY A 197 23.74 -3.32 7.35
N SER A 198 23.57 -4.23 6.39
CA SER A 198 24.10 -5.60 6.43
C SER A 198 24.63 -6.03 5.08
N ASP A 199 25.71 -6.80 5.08
CA ASP A 199 26.23 -7.49 3.87
C ASP A 199 25.76 -8.95 3.79
N LYS A 200 24.85 -9.37 4.69
CA LYS A 200 24.34 -10.74 4.75
C LYS A 200 23.55 -11.09 3.49
N LYS A 201 23.72 -12.32 3.00
CA LYS A 201 22.93 -12.91 1.94
C LYS A 201 21.89 -13.83 2.54
N TYR A 202 20.72 -13.90 1.90
CA TYR A 202 19.60 -14.73 2.32
C TYR A 202 19.22 -15.71 1.22
N ASP A 203 18.95 -16.94 1.60
CA ASP A 203 18.42 -17.97 0.69
C ASP A 203 16.93 -17.73 0.43
N VAL A 204 16.25 -17.13 1.40
CA VAL A 204 14.82 -16.77 1.32
C VAL A 204 14.62 -15.34 1.81
N MET A 205 13.92 -14.53 1.03
CA MET A 205 13.33 -13.28 1.48
C MET A 205 11.81 -13.36 1.35
N GLN A 206 11.11 -12.93 2.38
CA GLN A 206 9.66 -12.94 2.36
C GLN A 206 9.07 -11.61 2.78
N MET A 207 8.05 -11.16 2.06
CA MET A 207 7.26 -9.98 2.36
C MET A 207 5.79 -10.29 2.11
N PHE A 208 4.99 -10.28 3.17
CA PHE A 208 3.55 -10.39 3.03
C PHE A 208 2.95 -8.98 3.10
N SER A 209 2.03 -8.66 2.24
CA SER A 209 1.34 -7.38 2.03
C SER A 209 1.68 -6.24 3.01
N ASN A 210 2.20 -5.14 2.51
CA ASN A 210 2.51 -3.95 3.31
C ASN A 210 1.37 -2.92 3.35
N HIS A 211 0.19 -3.25 2.82
CA HIS A 211 -1.04 -2.46 2.93
C HIS A 211 -2.28 -3.33 2.83
N THR A 212 -3.35 -2.84 3.39
CA THR A 212 -4.63 -3.53 3.40
C THR A 212 -5.40 -3.23 2.12
N SER A 213 -6.18 -4.19 1.64
CA SER A 213 -7.04 -4.03 0.46
C SER A 213 -7.98 -2.84 0.55
N SER A 214 -8.52 -2.55 1.75
CA SER A 214 -9.40 -1.40 1.95
C SER A 214 -8.68 -0.06 1.81
N SER A 215 -7.42 0.06 2.24
CA SER A 215 -6.67 1.30 2.02
C SER A 215 -6.41 1.56 0.54
N MET A 216 -6.33 0.50 -0.27
CA MET A 216 -6.26 0.62 -1.73
C MET A 216 -7.61 0.98 -2.34
N ALA A 217 -8.69 0.33 -1.91
CA ALA A 217 -10.04 0.58 -2.41
C ALA A 217 -10.49 2.03 -2.14
N ASP A 218 -10.19 2.56 -0.96
CA ASP A 218 -10.54 3.94 -0.59
C ASP A 218 -9.60 5.01 -1.15
N GLY A 219 -8.54 4.61 -1.84
CA GLY A 219 -7.53 5.52 -2.34
C GLY A 219 -6.59 6.09 -1.26
N SER A 220 -6.86 5.86 0.02
CA SER A 220 -6.03 6.40 1.10
C SER A 220 -4.61 5.81 1.12
N GLY A 221 -4.47 4.52 0.81
CA GLY A 221 -3.17 3.86 0.66
C GLY A 221 -2.43 4.24 -0.61
N ALA A 222 -3.15 4.64 -1.67
CA ALA A 222 -2.55 5.03 -2.95
C ALA A 222 -1.70 6.30 -2.85
N VAL A 223 -2.05 7.22 -1.93
CA VAL A 223 -1.29 8.45 -1.70
C VAL A 223 -0.10 8.25 -0.74
N ALA A 224 0.07 7.06 -0.17
CA ALA A 224 1.22 6.74 0.66
C ALA A 224 2.44 6.36 -0.19
N ALA A 225 3.61 6.88 0.21
CA ALA A 225 4.87 6.52 -0.43
C ALA A 225 5.32 5.13 0.00
N ALA A 226 5.33 4.18 -0.94
CA ALA A 226 5.70 2.78 -0.71
C ALA A 226 7.15 2.51 -1.16
N TYR A 227 8.13 2.83 -0.33
CA TYR A 227 9.55 2.66 -0.66
C TYR A 227 10.01 1.20 -0.75
N LEU A 228 9.23 0.24 -0.25
CA LEU A 228 9.50 -1.18 -0.36
C LEU A 228 9.21 -1.75 -1.77
N GLN A 229 8.50 -1.01 -2.62
CA GLN A 229 8.06 -1.43 -3.94
C GLN A 229 8.64 -0.54 -5.05
N THR A 230 9.92 -0.19 -4.96
CA THR A 230 10.61 0.65 -5.95
C THR A 230 11.73 -0.12 -6.66
N VAL A 231 12.14 0.34 -7.83
CA VAL A 231 13.29 -0.20 -8.57
C VAL A 231 14.53 -0.29 -7.68
N GLU A 232 14.78 0.75 -6.88
CA GLU A 232 15.91 0.80 -5.97
C GLU A 232 15.78 -0.24 -4.84
N ALA A 233 14.57 -0.47 -4.33
CA ALA A 233 14.31 -1.51 -3.34
C ALA A 233 14.59 -2.91 -3.90
N TYR A 234 14.08 -3.21 -5.09
CA TYR A 234 14.35 -4.51 -5.73
C TYR A 234 15.82 -4.75 -6.02
N LYS A 235 16.59 -3.71 -6.38
CA LYS A 235 18.05 -3.85 -6.49
C LYS A 235 18.68 -4.25 -5.16
N GLU A 236 18.22 -3.67 -4.07
CA GLU A 236 18.70 -4.02 -2.73
C GLU A 236 18.32 -5.46 -2.36
N TYR A 237 17.09 -5.89 -2.64
CA TYR A 237 16.67 -7.27 -2.43
C TYR A 237 17.51 -8.26 -3.23
N PHE A 238 17.63 -8.05 -4.54
CA PHE A 238 18.44 -8.92 -5.41
C PHE A 238 19.91 -8.93 -5.04
N SER A 239 20.44 -7.80 -4.53
CA SER A 239 21.83 -7.75 -4.07
C SER A 239 22.07 -8.50 -2.76
N HIS A 240 21.02 -8.75 -1.95
CA HIS A 240 21.09 -9.49 -0.68
C HIS A 240 20.50 -10.91 -0.77
N LEU A 241 20.02 -11.35 -1.92
CA LEU A 241 19.71 -12.75 -2.16
C LEU A 241 20.98 -13.54 -2.47
N ALA A 242 21.01 -14.80 -2.05
CA ALA A 242 22.00 -15.78 -2.47
C ALA A 242 21.88 -16.06 -3.98
N ASP A 243 22.89 -16.70 -4.58
CA ASP A 243 22.93 -16.91 -6.03
C ASP A 243 21.78 -17.74 -6.58
N ASP A 244 21.14 -18.57 -5.75
CA ASP A 244 19.93 -19.35 -6.04
C ASP A 244 18.75 -18.94 -5.16
N GLY A 245 18.87 -17.84 -4.41
CA GLY A 245 17.87 -17.34 -3.47
C GLY A 245 16.51 -17.08 -4.11
N ILE A 246 15.46 -17.20 -3.31
CA ILE A 246 14.06 -16.97 -3.72
C ILE A 246 13.46 -15.87 -2.87
N MET A 247 12.78 -14.93 -3.51
CA MET A 247 11.95 -13.92 -2.86
C MET A 247 10.47 -14.27 -3.06
N GLN A 248 9.69 -14.31 -1.98
CA GLN A 248 8.24 -14.41 -2.03
C GLN A 248 7.62 -13.08 -1.63
N ILE A 249 6.70 -12.58 -2.46
CA ILE A 249 5.89 -11.40 -2.15
C ILE A 249 4.42 -11.74 -2.40
N ASN A 250 3.57 -11.43 -1.43
CA ASN A 250 2.13 -11.54 -1.58
C ASN A 250 1.52 -10.14 -1.70
N HIS A 251 0.99 -9.80 -2.88
CA HIS A 251 0.49 -8.45 -3.14
C HIS A 251 -0.52 -8.37 -4.28
N HIS A 252 -1.62 -7.61 -4.12
CA HIS A 252 -2.66 -7.46 -5.13
C HIS A 252 -2.17 -6.80 -6.44
N VAL A 253 -1.29 -5.79 -6.33
CA VAL A 253 -0.79 -5.04 -7.49
C VAL A 253 0.46 -5.70 -8.09
N TYR A 254 0.46 -7.04 -8.18
CA TYR A 254 1.59 -7.78 -8.72
C TYR A 254 1.99 -7.38 -10.16
N PRO A 255 1.08 -7.00 -11.08
CA PRO A 255 1.51 -6.62 -12.44
C PRO A 255 2.50 -5.44 -12.45
N ARG A 256 2.23 -4.39 -11.66
CA ARG A 256 3.14 -3.25 -11.51
C ARG A 256 4.38 -3.59 -10.72
N MET A 257 4.26 -4.52 -9.78
CA MET A 257 5.38 -5.07 -9.02
C MET A 257 6.36 -5.79 -9.94
N LEU A 258 5.87 -6.63 -10.87
CA LEU A 258 6.70 -7.35 -11.82
C LEU A 258 7.47 -6.42 -12.75
N THR A 259 6.82 -5.41 -13.33
CA THR A 259 7.50 -4.44 -14.21
C THR A 259 8.54 -3.61 -13.45
N THR A 260 8.29 -3.31 -12.16
CA THR A 260 9.24 -2.61 -11.29
C THR A 260 10.45 -3.49 -10.98
N ALA A 261 10.22 -4.76 -10.63
CA ALA A 261 11.29 -5.72 -10.38
C ALA A 261 12.12 -6.02 -11.64
N ALA A 262 11.45 -6.15 -12.80
CA ALA A 262 12.10 -6.32 -14.11
C ALA A 262 13.02 -5.15 -14.46
N GLU A 263 12.58 -3.92 -14.22
CA GLU A 263 13.43 -2.74 -14.43
C GLU A 263 14.66 -2.73 -13.51
N ALA A 264 14.49 -3.14 -12.24
CA ALA A 264 15.60 -3.30 -11.30
C ALA A 264 16.60 -4.37 -11.81
N TRP A 265 16.08 -5.51 -12.26
CA TRP A 265 16.86 -6.61 -12.83
C TRP A 265 17.70 -6.15 -14.02
N ARG A 266 17.07 -5.47 -14.98
CA ARG A 266 17.70 -4.91 -16.16
C ARG A 266 18.79 -3.87 -15.81
N GLN A 267 18.53 -2.97 -14.86
CA GLN A 267 19.48 -1.97 -14.40
C GLN A 267 20.70 -2.59 -13.67
N MET A 268 20.56 -3.82 -13.17
CA MET A 268 21.69 -4.63 -12.65
C MET A 268 22.46 -5.39 -13.74
N GLY A 269 22.14 -5.17 -15.02
CA GLY A 269 22.79 -5.84 -16.15
C GLY A 269 22.35 -7.29 -16.34
N ARG A 270 21.19 -7.69 -15.78
CA ARG A 270 20.63 -9.03 -15.93
C ARG A 270 19.55 -9.02 -17.02
N GLU A 271 19.35 -10.16 -17.66
CA GLU A 271 18.41 -10.34 -18.79
C GLU A 271 17.35 -11.39 -18.48
N LYS A 272 16.30 -11.45 -19.31
CA LYS A 272 15.26 -12.49 -19.31
C LYS A 272 14.59 -12.66 -17.95
N PHE A 273 14.17 -11.56 -17.34
CA PHE A 273 13.49 -11.57 -16.04
C PHE A 273 12.26 -12.49 -16.04
N SER A 274 11.56 -12.60 -17.18
CA SER A 274 10.40 -13.49 -17.35
C SER A 274 10.68 -14.94 -16.97
N ARG A 275 11.93 -15.43 -17.10
CA ARG A 275 12.33 -16.80 -16.73
C ARG A 275 12.54 -16.98 -15.22
N HIS A 276 12.54 -15.89 -14.46
CA HIS A 276 12.84 -15.86 -13.03
C HIS A 276 11.60 -15.67 -12.13
N VAL A 277 10.43 -15.52 -12.73
CA VAL A 277 9.19 -15.17 -12.01
C VAL A 277 8.13 -16.25 -12.15
N VAL A 278 7.50 -16.59 -11.02
CA VAL A 278 6.24 -17.38 -10.97
C VAL A 278 5.21 -16.56 -10.22
N VAL A 279 4.00 -16.49 -10.73
CA VAL A 279 2.86 -15.90 -10.00
C VAL A 279 1.75 -16.94 -9.92
N LEU A 280 1.38 -17.23 -8.67
CA LEU A 280 0.27 -18.10 -8.33
C LEU A 280 -0.84 -17.26 -7.71
N GLU A 281 -2.03 -17.34 -8.27
CA GLU A 281 -3.19 -16.60 -7.80
C GLU A 281 -4.30 -17.56 -7.43
N ARG A 282 -4.89 -17.37 -6.26
CA ARG A 282 -6.03 -18.13 -5.81
C ARG A 282 -7.27 -17.61 -6.53
N TRP A 283 -7.98 -18.54 -7.17
CA TRP A 283 -9.17 -18.19 -7.89
C TRP A 283 -10.24 -17.61 -6.95
N ARG A 284 -10.66 -16.39 -7.23
CA ARG A 284 -11.83 -15.71 -6.64
C ARG A 284 -11.92 -15.71 -5.11
N THR A 285 -10.82 -15.56 -4.41
CA THR A 285 -10.81 -15.30 -2.97
C THR A 285 -10.13 -13.97 -2.71
N ASP A 286 -10.36 -13.34 -1.56
CA ASP A 286 -9.62 -12.15 -1.15
C ASP A 286 -8.21 -12.47 -0.63
N THR A 287 -7.66 -13.61 -1.03
CA THR A 287 -6.27 -13.95 -0.77
C THR A 287 -5.34 -13.26 -1.77
N LEU A 288 -4.19 -12.84 -1.28
CA LEU A 288 -3.19 -12.14 -2.07
C LEU A 288 -2.50 -13.07 -3.06
N PRO A 289 -2.30 -12.68 -4.33
CA PRO A 289 -1.44 -13.40 -5.24
C PRO A 289 -0.06 -13.65 -4.65
N THR A 290 0.49 -14.83 -4.87
CA THR A 290 1.82 -15.24 -4.45
C THR A 290 2.79 -15.08 -5.61
N THR A 291 3.72 -14.14 -5.51
CA THR A 291 4.79 -13.93 -6.49
C THR A 291 6.09 -14.48 -5.95
N LEU A 292 6.73 -15.34 -6.71
CA LEU A 292 8.06 -15.87 -6.43
C LEU A 292 9.05 -15.33 -7.46
N ILE A 293 10.16 -14.74 -7.01
CA ILE A 293 11.26 -14.29 -7.86
C ILE A 293 12.51 -15.05 -7.43
N LYS A 294 13.09 -15.83 -8.35
CA LYS A 294 14.27 -16.67 -8.10
C LYS A 294 15.49 -16.10 -8.81
N MET A 295 16.63 -16.12 -8.15
CA MET A 295 17.89 -15.59 -8.72
C MET A 295 18.45 -16.46 -9.88
N GLN A 296 18.05 -17.74 -9.95
CA GLN A 296 18.24 -18.64 -11.09
C GLN A 296 16.93 -18.78 -11.90
N PRO A 297 16.99 -19.11 -13.19
CA PRO A 297 15.79 -19.43 -13.94
C PRO A 297 15.03 -20.59 -13.30
N TRP A 298 13.71 -20.54 -13.36
CA TRP A 298 12.83 -21.63 -12.91
C TRP A 298 12.95 -22.85 -13.82
N LEU A 299 12.97 -24.02 -13.22
CA LEU A 299 12.88 -25.29 -13.92
C LEU A 299 11.42 -25.78 -13.96
N PRO A 300 11.00 -26.51 -15.01
CA PRO A 300 9.62 -27.00 -15.12
C PRO A 300 9.15 -27.79 -13.89
N GLY A 301 10.01 -28.63 -13.32
CA GLY A 301 9.69 -29.41 -12.11
C GLY A 301 9.47 -28.55 -10.87
N GLU A 302 10.21 -27.45 -10.72
CA GLU A 302 10.07 -26.52 -9.57
C GLU A 302 8.75 -25.73 -9.66
N VAL A 303 8.37 -25.32 -10.88
CA VAL A 303 7.08 -24.63 -11.10
C VAL A 303 5.92 -25.56 -10.79
N GLU A 304 5.98 -26.81 -11.25
CA GLU A 304 4.96 -27.81 -10.96
C GLU A 304 4.92 -28.16 -9.47
N GLU A 305 6.07 -28.23 -8.78
CA GLU A 305 6.13 -28.45 -7.34
C GLU A 305 5.45 -27.30 -6.56
N ALA A 306 5.72 -26.04 -6.94
CA ALA A 306 5.06 -24.88 -6.37
C ALA A 306 3.54 -24.95 -6.57
N ARG A 307 3.08 -25.29 -7.77
CA ARG A 307 1.68 -25.46 -8.11
C ARG A 307 1.03 -26.58 -7.29
N GLN A 308 1.67 -27.72 -7.20
CA GLN A 308 1.18 -28.88 -6.43
C GLN A 308 1.07 -28.59 -4.94
N TYR A 309 2.02 -27.84 -4.37
CA TYR A 309 1.93 -27.42 -2.98
C TYR A 309 0.70 -26.54 -2.73
N MET A 310 0.45 -25.57 -3.58
CA MET A 310 -0.67 -24.65 -3.43
C MET A 310 -2.03 -25.33 -3.62
N ILE A 311 -2.10 -26.38 -4.41
CA ILE A 311 -3.32 -27.22 -4.60
C ILE A 311 -3.71 -27.99 -3.33
N ARG A 312 -2.78 -28.19 -2.40
CA ARG A 312 -3.04 -28.91 -1.12
C ARG A 312 -3.93 -28.11 -0.15
N ASP A 313 -4.27 -26.87 -0.45
CA ASP A 313 -5.16 -26.07 0.39
C ASP A 313 -6.58 -26.71 0.41
N ALA A 314 -6.83 -27.52 1.45
CA ALA A 314 -8.10 -28.21 1.63
C ALA A 314 -9.31 -27.27 1.84
N THR A 315 -9.06 -26.03 2.30
CA THR A 315 -10.13 -25.05 2.45
C THR A 315 -10.68 -24.60 1.10
N PHE A 316 -9.92 -24.82 0.05
CA PHE A 316 -10.30 -24.54 -1.32
C PHE A 316 -11.25 -25.59 -1.91
N LEU A 317 -11.06 -26.85 -1.53
CA LEU A 317 -11.96 -27.95 -1.93
C LEU A 317 -13.34 -27.84 -1.24
N GLY A 318 -13.45 -27.06 -0.18
CA GLY A 318 -14.70 -26.74 0.50
C GLY A 318 -15.54 -25.62 -0.13
N GLY A 319 -15.20 -25.21 -1.37
CA GLY A 319 -16.05 -24.39 -2.21
C GLY A 319 -16.55 -23.10 -1.57
N GLY A 320 -15.65 -22.18 -1.23
CA GLY A 320 -16.10 -20.83 -0.93
C GLY A 320 -16.69 -20.19 -2.17
N ILE A 321 -17.98 -19.83 -2.12
CA ILE A 321 -18.61 -19.01 -3.14
C ILE A 321 -17.90 -17.68 -3.17
N PRO A 322 -17.54 -17.14 -4.35
CA PRO A 322 -17.00 -15.81 -4.45
C PRO A 322 -17.92 -14.79 -3.80
N GLY A 323 -17.42 -13.99 -2.88
CA GLY A 323 -18.23 -13.02 -2.14
C GLY A 323 -18.86 -12.02 -3.06
N ASP A 324 -20.09 -11.78 -3.12
CA ASP A 324 -20.99 -10.94 -3.91
C ASP A 324 -21.92 -11.69 -4.87
N ASN A 325 -21.86 -13.01 -4.92
CA ASN A 325 -22.82 -13.81 -5.66
C ASN A 325 -24.10 -13.98 -4.86
N ILE A 326 -25.21 -14.00 -5.56
CA ILE A 326 -26.55 -14.20 -4.97
C ILE A 326 -27.06 -15.58 -5.38
N PRO A 327 -27.78 -16.31 -4.51
CA PRO A 327 -28.43 -17.55 -4.92
C PRO A 327 -29.62 -17.24 -5.84
N SER A 328 -29.82 -18.08 -6.84
CA SER A 328 -31.06 -18.08 -7.61
C SER A 328 -32.26 -18.43 -6.74
N ASP A 329 -33.47 -18.24 -7.27
CA ASP A 329 -34.64 -18.90 -6.71
C ASP A 329 -34.41 -20.41 -6.59
N PRO A 330 -35.06 -21.08 -5.59
CA PRO A 330 -34.92 -22.51 -5.41
C PRO A 330 -35.29 -23.30 -6.66
N ILE A 331 -34.38 -24.18 -7.09
CA ILE A 331 -34.52 -25.02 -8.28
C ILE A 331 -35.17 -26.35 -7.90
N ALA A 332 -36.18 -26.73 -8.68
CA ALA A 332 -36.83 -28.02 -8.64
C ALA A 332 -37.18 -28.47 -10.08
N SER A 333 -37.77 -29.68 -10.26
CA SER A 333 -38.16 -30.09 -11.59
C SER A 333 -39.32 -29.25 -12.18
N SER A 334 -40.18 -28.70 -11.30
CA SER A 334 -41.27 -27.80 -11.67
C SER A 334 -40.83 -26.34 -11.86
N THR A 335 -39.65 -25.97 -11.35
CA THR A 335 -39.07 -24.64 -11.41
C THR A 335 -37.59 -24.72 -11.82
N PRO A 336 -37.32 -25.08 -13.08
CA PRO A 336 -35.97 -25.12 -13.59
C PRO A 336 -35.41 -23.72 -13.69
N TYR A 337 -34.09 -23.58 -13.50
CA TYR A 337 -33.39 -22.34 -13.78
C TYR A 337 -33.06 -22.25 -15.26
N HIS A 338 -33.29 -21.10 -15.87
CA HIS A 338 -32.89 -20.79 -17.23
C HIS A 338 -32.06 -19.50 -17.23
N GLY A 339 -30.92 -19.53 -17.85
CA GLY A 339 -30.05 -18.36 -17.96
C GLY A 339 -29.10 -18.44 -19.14
N GLU A 340 -28.46 -17.33 -19.44
CA GLU A 340 -27.41 -17.20 -20.44
C GLU A 340 -26.09 -16.82 -19.80
N PHE A 341 -25.00 -17.29 -20.34
CA PHE A 341 -23.66 -16.88 -19.97
C PHE A 341 -22.80 -16.59 -21.19
N VAL A 342 -21.84 -15.70 -21.02
CA VAL A 342 -20.92 -15.26 -22.09
C VAL A 342 -19.68 -16.12 -22.11
N VAL A 343 -19.33 -16.65 -23.28
CA VAL A 343 -18.10 -17.43 -23.49
C VAL A 343 -16.96 -16.48 -23.83
N ASN A 344 -15.86 -16.59 -23.08
CA ASN A 344 -14.68 -15.73 -23.23
C ASN A 344 -13.49 -16.40 -23.92
N GLN A 345 -13.68 -17.60 -24.47
CA GLN A 345 -12.64 -18.38 -25.14
C GLN A 345 -13.11 -18.85 -26.54
N GLU A 346 -12.15 -19.21 -27.39
CA GLU A 346 -12.41 -19.62 -28.77
C GLU A 346 -12.81 -21.10 -28.90
N ARG A 347 -12.70 -21.85 -27.82
CA ARG A 347 -13.09 -23.25 -27.72
C ARG A 347 -13.55 -23.54 -26.29
N LEU A 348 -14.68 -24.16 -26.13
CA LEU A 348 -15.24 -24.61 -24.87
C LEU A 348 -15.09 -26.12 -24.73
N ASP A 349 -14.24 -26.57 -23.82
CA ASP A 349 -14.02 -27.98 -23.49
C ASP A 349 -14.80 -28.37 -22.21
N ASN A 350 -15.00 -27.43 -21.30
CA ASN A 350 -15.70 -27.65 -20.03
C ASN A 350 -16.17 -26.30 -19.44
N PHE A 351 -17.05 -26.37 -18.45
CA PHE A 351 -17.49 -25.22 -17.65
C PHE A 351 -17.81 -25.65 -16.23
N THR A 352 -17.63 -24.78 -15.28
CA THR A 352 -17.85 -25.01 -13.84
C THR A 352 -18.87 -24.02 -13.31
N PHE A 353 -19.77 -24.49 -12.46
CA PHE A 353 -20.76 -23.68 -11.73
C PHE A 353 -20.89 -24.18 -10.30
N TRP A 354 -21.58 -23.43 -9.45
CA TRP A 354 -21.72 -23.73 -8.02
C TRP A 354 -23.18 -23.85 -7.64
N LEU A 355 -23.49 -24.87 -6.84
CA LEU A 355 -24.82 -25.09 -6.29
C LEU A 355 -24.81 -24.92 -4.77
N GLY A 356 -25.77 -24.16 -4.25
CA GLY A 356 -26.06 -24.08 -2.82
C GLY A 356 -27.16 -25.08 -2.46
N THR A 357 -26.91 -25.96 -1.49
CA THR A 357 -27.85 -26.98 -1.04
C THR A 357 -28.52 -26.63 0.29
N TYR A 358 -28.43 -25.35 0.71
CA TYR A 358 -28.97 -24.85 1.98
C TYR A 358 -28.45 -25.62 3.20
N GLY A 359 -27.18 -25.98 3.20
CA GLY A 359 -26.50 -26.67 4.30
C GLY A 359 -26.70 -28.19 4.32
N GLN A 360 -27.28 -28.78 3.27
CA GLN A 360 -27.37 -30.24 3.13
C GLN A 360 -26.03 -30.78 2.64
N SER A 361 -25.60 -31.91 3.19
CA SER A 361 -24.31 -32.55 2.82
C SER A 361 -24.35 -33.19 1.42
N SER A 362 -25.53 -33.47 0.90
CA SER A 362 -25.78 -33.99 -0.44
C SER A 362 -27.26 -33.82 -0.79
N LEU A 363 -27.62 -33.96 -2.08
CA LEU A 363 -28.99 -33.96 -2.54
C LEU A 363 -29.47 -35.42 -2.66
N GLU A 364 -30.76 -35.67 -2.41
CA GLU A 364 -31.36 -37.00 -2.59
C GLU A 364 -31.67 -37.32 -4.05
N HIS A 365 -31.75 -36.30 -4.92
CA HIS A 365 -32.14 -36.36 -6.30
C HIS A 365 -31.07 -35.82 -7.23
N ASP A 366 -31.04 -36.35 -8.45
CA ASP A 366 -30.06 -35.96 -9.44
C ASP A 366 -30.37 -34.58 -10.03
N VAL A 367 -29.31 -33.86 -10.39
CA VAL A 367 -29.35 -32.57 -11.08
C VAL A 367 -29.14 -32.78 -12.58
N ILE A 368 -30.02 -32.18 -13.38
CA ILE A 368 -29.90 -32.21 -14.85
C ILE A 368 -29.45 -30.82 -15.30
N VAL A 369 -28.38 -30.78 -16.09
CA VAL A 369 -27.85 -29.56 -16.71
C VAL A 369 -27.90 -29.72 -18.23
N ARG A 370 -28.51 -28.72 -18.90
CA ARG A 370 -28.57 -28.67 -20.36
C ARG A 370 -27.87 -27.44 -20.87
N LEU A 371 -26.95 -27.65 -21.79
CA LEU A 371 -26.25 -26.56 -22.49
C LEU A 371 -26.85 -26.45 -23.89
N SER A 372 -27.25 -25.24 -24.29
CA SER A 372 -27.82 -24.98 -25.61
C SER A 372 -27.11 -23.79 -26.29
N ARG A 373 -27.15 -23.77 -27.62
CA ARG A 373 -26.64 -22.69 -28.48
C ARG A 373 -27.74 -22.31 -29.46
N ASP A 374 -28.17 -21.06 -29.45
CA ASP A 374 -29.24 -20.55 -30.31
C ASP A 374 -30.50 -21.43 -30.27
N GLY A 375 -30.89 -21.87 -29.06
CA GLY A 375 -32.03 -22.73 -28.82
C GLY A 375 -31.82 -24.22 -29.21
N SER A 376 -30.65 -24.59 -29.71
CA SER A 376 -30.32 -25.99 -30.07
C SER A 376 -29.50 -26.63 -28.95
N LEU A 377 -29.94 -27.79 -28.47
CA LEU A 377 -29.24 -28.53 -27.41
C LEU A 377 -27.84 -28.94 -27.89
N VAL A 378 -26.80 -28.50 -27.16
CA VAL A 378 -25.42 -28.93 -27.36
C VAL A 378 -25.15 -30.23 -26.62
N GLU A 379 -25.43 -30.26 -25.31
CA GLU A 379 -25.22 -31.45 -24.48
C GLU A 379 -26.11 -31.40 -23.23
N SER A 380 -26.41 -32.60 -22.69
CA SER A 380 -27.17 -32.74 -21.44
C SER A 380 -26.37 -33.59 -20.45
N PHE A 381 -26.25 -33.13 -19.24
CA PHE A 381 -25.50 -33.78 -18.16
C PHE A 381 -26.47 -34.19 -17.05
N THR A 382 -26.23 -35.34 -16.43
CA THR A 382 -26.90 -35.75 -15.20
C THR A 382 -25.86 -35.94 -14.11
N ILE A 383 -26.04 -35.22 -13.01
CA ILE A 383 -25.15 -35.21 -11.86
C ILE A 383 -25.86 -35.94 -10.72
N SER A 384 -25.22 -36.99 -10.18
CA SER A 384 -25.78 -37.63 -8.99
C SER A 384 -25.86 -36.62 -7.82
N GLY A 385 -27.03 -36.54 -7.20
CA GLY A 385 -27.21 -35.65 -6.04
C GLY A 385 -26.27 -35.95 -4.88
N ARG A 386 -25.75 -37.16 -4.79
CA ARG A 386 -24.74 -37.55 -3.79
C ARG A 386 -23.39 -36.88 -4.01
N ASP A 387 -23.10 -36.49 -5.26
CA ASP A 387 -21.85 -35.85 -5.65
C ASP A 387 -21.93 -34.30 -5.52
N VAL A 388 -23.11 -33.76 -5.19
CA VAL A 388 -23.34 -32.34 -4.99
C VAL A 388 -23.08 -31.98 -3.53
N THR A 389 -22.10 -31.15 -3.29
CA THR A 389 -21.80 -30.61 -1.96
C THR A 389 -22.28 -29.17 -1.85
N ASP A 390 -22.68 -28.74 -0.64
CA ASP A 390 -23.16 -27.38 -0.42
C ASP A 390 -22.07 -26.37 -0.77
N ASN A 391 -22.43 -25.44 -1.67
CA ASN A 391 -21.54 -24.42 -2.18
C ASN A 391 -20.28 -24.97 -2.89
N GLY A 392 -20.33 -26.22 -3.32
CA GLY A 392 -19.23 -26.89 -4.03
C GLY A 392 -19.23 -26.60 -5.54
N PRO A 393 -18.05 -26.58 -6.18
CA PRO A 393 -17.93 -26.46 -7.63
C PRO A 393 -18.35 -27.76 -8.31
N ILE A 394 -19.05 -27.62 -9.43
CA ILE A 394 -19.43 -28.74 -10.31
C ILE A 394 -18.89 -28.44 -11.69
N THR A 395 -18.00 -29.30 -12.21
CA THR A 395 -17.40 -29.14 -13.54
C THR A 395 -18.00 -30.14 -14.52
N MET A 396 -18.53 -29.61 -15.62
CA MET A 396 -19.04 -30.38 -16.72
C MET A 396 -18.02 -30.39 -17.87
N PHE A 397 -17.64 -31.56 -18.30
CA PHE A 397 -16.77 -31.77 -19.47
C PHE A 397 -17.62 -32.12 -20.68
N LEU A 398 -17.48 -31.33 -21.76
CA LEU A 398 -18.17 -31.65 -23.01
C LEU A 398 -17.57 -32.90 -23.64
N THR A 399 -18.43 -33.81 -24.05
CA THR A 399 -18.03 -35.02 -24.79
C THR A 399 -17.33 -34.63 -26.10
N ASN A 400 -17.85 -33.60 -26.76
CA ASN A 400 -17.27 -32.99 -27.94
C ASN A 400 -17.08 -31.50 -27.68
N PRO A 401 -15.82 -31.04 -27.51
CA PRO A 401 -15.55 -29.61 -27.40
C PRO A 401 -16.13 -28.83 -28.58
N ILE A 402 -16.64 -27.64 -28.28
CA ILE A 402 -17.25 -26.76 -29.29
C ILE A 402 -16.37 -25.54 -29.56
N GLU A 403 -16.23 -25.21 -30.85
CA GLU A 403 -15.63 -23.92 -31.25
C GLU A 403 -16.62 -22.82 -30.93
N THR A 404 -16.11 -21.77 -30.30
CA THR A 404 -16.88 -20.62 -29.83
C THR A 404 -16.19 -19.30 -30.23
N ASN A 405 -16.95 -18.23 -30.23
CA ASN A 405 -16.37 -16.86 -30.38
C ASN A 405 -16.37 -16.15 -29.03
N ARG A 406 -15.36 -15.34 -28.79
CA ARG A 406 -15.35 -14.49 -27.58
C ARG A 406 -16.54 -13.54 -27.60
N GLY A 407 -17.31 -13.52 -26.52
CA GLY A 407 -18.54 -12.74 -26.40
C GLY A 407 -19.79 -13.48 -26.87
N GLU A 408 -19.66 -14.70 -27.33
CA GLU A 408 -20.80 -15.57 -27.69
C GLU A 408 -21.60 -15.94 -26.45
N ARG A 409 -22.92 -16.02 -26.58
CA ARG A 409 -23.81 -16.41 -25.48
C ARG A 409 -24.24 -17.85 -25.66
N LEU A 410 -24.15 -18.61 -24.58
CA LEU A 410 -24.71 -19.95 -24.48
C LEU A 410 -25.82 -19.97 -23.41
N GLU A 411 -26.81 -20.77 -23.62
CA GLU A 411 -27.95 -20.97 -22.73
C GLU A 411 -27.69 -22.15 -21.81
N ILE A 412 -28.00 -22.00 -20.51
CA ILE A 412 -27.94 -23.08 -19.54
C ILE A 412 -29.30 -23.25 -18.86
N GLU A 413 -29.77 -24.48 -18.83
CA GLU A 413 -30.94 -24.92 -18.06
C GLU A 413 -30.48 -25.87 -16.96
N ILE A 414 -30.87 -25.61 -15.71
CA ILE A 414 -30.57 -26.47 -14.57
C ILE A 414 -31.90 -26.87 -13.92
N SER A 415 -32.11 -28.20 -13.77
CA SER A 415 -33.32 -28.73 -13.16
C SER A 415 -33.00 -29.93 -12.26
N SER A 416 -33.97 -30.35 -11.46
CA SER A 416 -33.87 -31.53 -10.62
C SER A 416 -34.75 -32.67 -11.16
N THR A 417 -34.39 -33.90 -10.86
CA THR A 417 -35.28 -35.05 -11.10
C THR A 417 -36.39 -35.16 -10.07
N ASN A 418 -36.34 -34.36 -8.98
CA ASN A 418 -37.34 -34.34 -7.93
C ASN A 418 -38.57 -33.51 -8.32
N GLN A 419 -39.76 -34.06 -8.12
CA GLN A 419 -41.03 -33.36 -8.31
C GLN A 419 -41.59 -32.69 -7.06
N GLY A 420 -40.96 -32.87 -5.88
CA GLY A 420 -41.37 -32.29 -4.60
C GLY A 420 -40.63 -31.04 -4.20
N GLU A 421 -41.15 -30.33 -3.20
CA GLU A 421 -40.52 -29.13 -2.64
C GLU A 421 -39.41 -29.44 -1.64
N GLU A 422 -39.24 -30.69 -1.25
CA GLU A 422 -38.15 -31.15 -0.37
C GLU A 422 -36.87 -31.36 -1.18
N ASN A 423 -35.72 -31.01 -0.62
CA ASN A 423 -34.38 -31.01 -1.27
C ASN A 423 -34.21 -30.00 -2.41
N ARG A 424 -34.47 -28.73 -2.07
CA ARG A 424 -34.20 -27.60 -2.98
C ARG A 424 -32.71 -27.30 -3.02
N PHE A 425 -32.24 -26.80 -4.13
CA PHE A 425 -30.91 -26.22 -4.29
C PHE A 425 -31.01 -24.94 -5.13
N ALA A 426 -29.98 -24.14 -5.12
CA ALA A 426 -29.89 -22.89 -5.87
C ALA A 426 -28.62 -22.86 -6.68
N LEU A 427 -28.68 -22.23 -7.85
CA LEU A 427 -27.50 -21.86 -8.62
C LEU A 427 -26.94 -20.53 -8.10
N TRP A 428 -25.66 -20.42 -7.99
CA TRP A 428 -25.04 -19.14 -7.68
C TRP A 428 -24.93 -18.27 -8.93
N LEU A 429 -25.45 -17.04 -8.81
CA LEU A 429 -25.51 -16.04 -9.86
C LEU A 429 -24.50 -14.92 -9.55
N ASP A 430 -24.04 -14.24 -10.58
CA ASP A 430 -23.27 -13.00 -10.43
C ASP A 430 -24.20 -11.82 -10.04
N ARG A 431 -23.63 -10.64 -9.83
CA ARG A 431 -24.41 -9.41 -9.50
C ARG A 431 -25.38 -8.99 -10.61
N ALA A 432 -25.18 -9.43 -11.83
CA ALA A 432 -26.06 -9.16 -12.97
C ALA A 432 -27.18 -10.21 -13.10
N GLU A 433 -27.35 -11.07 -12.06
CA GLU A 433 -28.29 -12.20 -12.05
C GLU A 433 -28.04 -13.23 -13.18
N ALA A 434 -26.84 -13.22 -13.78
CA ALA A 434 -26.45 -14.23 -14.75
C ALA A 434 -25.80 -15.44 -14.03
N PRO A 435 -25.88 -16.67 -14.63
CA PRO A 435 -25.22 -17.84 -14.07
C PRO A 435 -23.74 -17.58 -13.89
N TYR A 436 -23.27 -17.86 -12.68
CA TYR A 436 -21.86 -17.75 -12.39
C TYR A 436 -21.14 -18.98 -12.95
N ILE A 437 -20.52 -18.84 -14.11
CA ILE A 437 -19.89 -19.92 -14.88
C ILE A 437 -18.39 -19.68 -15.03
N ASP A 438 -17.58 -20.65 -14.63
CA ASP A 438 -16.15 -20.71 -14.93
C ASP A 438 -15.87 -21.70 -16.06
N MET A 439 -15.20 -21.26 -17.11
CA MET A 439 -14.95 -22.02 -18.34
C MET A 439 -13.51 -22.54 -18.45
N ARG A 440 -12.70 -22.42 -17.41
CA ARG A 440 -11.24 -22.67 -17.51
C ARG A 440 -10.80 -24.08 -17.11
N GLY A 441 -11.71 -24.98 -16.91
CA GLY A 441 -11.41 -26.35 -16.53
C GLY A 441 -11.59 -26.62 -15.05
N THR A 442 -11.24 -27.85 -14.59
CA THR A 442 -11.26 -28.17 -13.15
C THR A 442 -10.68 -27.00 -12.40
N PRO A 443 -11.41 -26.41 -11.46
CA PRO A 443 -10.90 -25.26 -10.72
C PRO A 443 -9.62 -25.70 -10.01
N ALA A 444 -8.49 -25.44 -10.66
CA ALA A 444 -7.25 -25.48 -9.93
C ALA A 444 -7.40 -24.41 -8.87
N PRO A 445 -7.22 -24.70 -7.60
CA PRO A 445 -7.35 -23.74 -6.52
C PRO A 445 -6.45 -22.51 -6.74
N PHE A 446 -5.41 -22.68 -7.53
CA PHE A 446 -4.50 -21.62 -7.94
C PHE A 446 -4.31 -21.62 -9.45
N VAL A 447 -4.48 -20.45 -10.04
CA VAL A 447 -4.13 -20.19 -11.44
C VAL A 447 -2.65 -19.79 -11.45
N LEU A 448 -1.90 -20.39 -12.35
CA LEU A 448 -0.55 -19.94 -12.68
C LEU A 448 -0.68 -18.68 -13.54
N ALA A 449 -0.74 -17.53 -12.88
CA ALA A 449 -0.98 -16.24 -13.51
C ALA A 449 0.24 -15.74 -14.31
N PHE A 450 1.44 -16.20 -13.92
CA PHE A 450 2.64 -16.03 -14.72
C PHE A 450 3.49 -17.32 -14.68
N ASP A 451 3.67 -17.92 -15.87
CA ASP A 451 4.45 -19.14 -16.07
C ASP A 451 5.75 -18.83 -16.80
N PRO A 452 6.91 -18.98 -16.16
CA PRO A 452 8.22 -18.74 -16.77
C PRO A 452 8.60 -19.80 -17.81
N ILE A 453 7.89 -20.93 -17.86
CA ILE A 453 8.16 -22.03 -18.79
C ILE A 453 7.37 -21.83 -20.08
N ASN A 454 6.10 -21.44 -19.96
CA ASN A 454 5.19 -21.23 -21.09
C ASN A 454 4.81 -19.75 -21.22
N LEU A 455 5.73 -18.96 -21.81
CA LEU A 455 5.60 -17.50 -21.85
C LEU A 455 4.47 -16.97 -22.74
N GLU A 456 3.96 -17.78 -23.67
CA GLU A 456 2.95 -17.35 -24.64
C GLU A 456 1.54 -17.19 -24.04
N ASN A 457 1.26 -17.88 -22.92
CA ASN A 457 -0.05 -17.90 -22.28
C ASN A 457 -0.17 -16.97 -21.06
N ASN A 458 0.85 -16.16 -20.80
CA ASN A 458 0.85 -15.26 -19.64
C ASN A 458 -0.05 -14.04 -19.87
N LEU A 459 -0.74 -13.60 -18.81
CA LEU A 459 -1.55 -12.37 -18.83
C LEU A 459 -0.68 -11.12 -19.04
N ILE A 460 0.53 -11.12 -18.50
CA ILE A 460 1.52 -10.07 -18.71
C ILE A 460 2.46 -10.54 -19.81
N PRO A 461 2.52 -9.87 -20.97
CA PRO A 461 3.46 -10.22 -22.00
C PRO A 461 4.89 -10.23 -21.50
N SER A 462 5.66 -11.29 -21.82
CA SER A 462 7.05 -11.42 -21.40
C SER A 462 7.94 -10.29 -21.90
N GLU A 463 7.60 -9.67 -23.03
CA GLU A 463 8.31 -8.52 -23.60
C GLU A 463 8.29 -7.30 -22.66
N LEU A 464 7.22 -7.12 -21.86
CA LEU A 464 7.16 -6.05 -20.87
C LEU A 464 8.14 -6.26 -19.70
N LEU A 465 8.53 -7.50 -19.46
CA LEU A 465 9.46 -7.86 -18.39
C LEU A 465 10.91 -7.96 -18.89
N ASP A 466 11.12 -8.34 -20.14
CA ASP A 466 12.46 -8.60 -20.70
C ASP A 466 13.04 -7.40 -21.47
N SER A 467 12.20 -6.43 -21.80
CA SER A 467 12.61 -5.21 -22.53
C SER A 467 12.48 -3.96 -21.66
N PRO A 468 13.12 -2.84 -22.01
CA PRO A 468 12.88 -1.56 -21.37
C PRO A 468 11.40 -1.22 -21.43
N PHE A 469 10.82 -0.82 -20.29
CA PHE A 469 9.40 -0.46 -20.25
C PHE A 469 9.11 0.66 -21.24
N PRO A 470 8.11 0.53 -22.13
CA PRO A 470 7.82 1.53 -23.15
C PRO A 470 7.44 2.87 -22.52
N THR A 471 8.02 3.97 -23.03
CA THR A 471 7.75 5.34 -22.54
C THR A 471 6.39 5.86 -22.99
N GLN A 472 5.83 5.31 -24.08
CA GLN A 472 4.47 5.61 -24.49
C GLN A 472 3.50 4.74 -23.69
N ALA A 473 2.41 5.36 -23.20
CA ALA A 473 1.35 4.61 -22.55
C ALA A 473 0.92 3.45 -23.45
N ILE A 474 0.88 2.24 -22.89
CA ILE A 474 0.38 1.09 -23.61
C ILE A 474 -1.09 1.39 -23.89
N SER A 475 -1.41 1.63 -25.15
CA SER A 475 -2.77 2.01 -25.55
C SER A 475 -3.74 0.90 -25.18
N GLY A 476 -4.77 1.22 -24.41
CA GLY A 476 -5.80 0.29 -23.96
C GLY A 476 -5.63 -0.27 -22.56
N LEU A 477 -4.58 0.13 -21.82
CA LEU A 477 -4.47 -0.18 -20.39
C LEU A 477 -5.04 0.99 -19.58
N GLU A 478 -6.00 0.70 -18.73
CA GLU A 478 -6.58 1.66 -17.78
C GLU A 478 -5.69 1.83 -16.53
N TYR A 479 -4.67 0.99 -16.39
CA TYR A 479 -3.81 0.91 -15.21
C TYR A 479 -2.35 1.23 -15.51
N LYS A 480 -1.70 1.87 -14.56
CA LYS A 480 -0.25 2.13 -14.61
C LYS A 480 0.52 0.83 -14.35
N LEU A 481 1.27 0.40 -15.33
CA LEU A 481 2.27 -0.65 -15.19
C LEU A 481 3.71 -0.10 -15.18
N ASN A 482 3.90 1.19 -15.30
CA ASN A 482 5.21 1.80 -15.31
C ASN A 482 5.97 1.52 -14.01
N PRO A 483 7.28 1.19 -14.10
CA PRO A 483 8.12 0.94 -12.94
C PRO A 483 8.12 2.09 -11.94
N VAL A 484 8.10 1.76 -10.67
CA VAL A 484 8.06 2.70 -9.55
C VAL A 484 9.48 2.98 -9.06
N SER A 485 9.83 4.24 -8.81
CA SER A 485 11.16 4.62 -8.32
C SER A 485 11.08 5.35 -7.00
N ASP A 486 12.22 5.43 -6.30
CA ASP A 486 12.36 6.22 -5.08
C ASP A 486 12.08 7.73 -5.30
N ASN A 487 12.13 8.19 -6.55
CA ASN A 487 11.74 9.55 -6.90
C ASN A 487 10.22 9.73 -7.00
N ASN A 488 9.49 8.65 -7.29
CA ASN A 488 8.03 8.63 -7.37
C ASN A 488 7.52 7.30 -6.77
N PRO A 489 7.52 7.14 -5.45
CA PRO A 489 7.26 5.85 -4.79
C PRO A 489 5.76 5.57 -4.55
N TYR A 490 4.89 6.08 -5.40
CA TYR A 490 3.44 5.90 -5.28
C TYR A 490 2.99 4.63 -6.01
N PHE A 491 3.36 3.50 -5.42
CA PHE A 491 3.16 2.17 -5.99
C PHE A 491 1.67 1.83 -6.15
N ALA A 492 0.86 2.10 -5.14
CA ALA A 492 -0.56 1.78 -5.14
C ALA A 492 -1.41 2.72 -6.01
N MET A 493 -0.83 3.79 -6.55
CA MET A 493 -1.53 4.69 -7.48
C MET A 493 -1.51 4.11 -8.89
N ILE A 494 -2.42 3.18 -9.14
CA ILE A 494 -2.46 2.38 -10.38
C ILE A 494 -3.33 2.98 -11.48
N ARG A 495 -4.16 3.99 -11.20
CA ARG A 495 -5.04 4.62 -12.18
C ARG A 495 -4.46 5.92 -12.70
N ASP A 496 -4.60 6.14 -14.02
CA ASP A 496 -4.09 7.35 -14.66
C ASP A 496 -5.07 8.51 -14.61
N LYS A 497 -6.37 8.23 -14.57
CA LYS A 497 -7.40 9.23 -14.76
C LYS A 497 -8.50 9.13 -13.71
N PHE A 498 -9.21 10.23 -13.56
CA PHE A 498 -10.44 10.33 -12.79
C PHE A 498 -11.62 9.80 -13.64
N GLU A 499 -11.58 8.54 -14.01
CA GLU A 499 -12.65 7.86 -14.75
C GLU A 499 -13.03 6.59 -14.01
N PRO A 500 -14.33 6.21 -13.98
CA PRO A 500 -14.71 4.91 -13.47
C PRO A 500 -14.02 3.83 -14.30
N VAL A 501 -13.48 2.83 -13.63
CA VAL A 501 -12.83 1.71 -14.30
C VAL A 501 -13.89 0.90 -15.03
N SER A 502 -13.84 0.86 -16.34
CA SER A 502 -14.64 -0.08 -17.12
C SER A 502 -13.93 -1.43 -17.12
N VAL A 503 -14.49 -2.36 -16.40
CA VAL A 503 -13.93 -3.72 -16.26
C VAL A 503 -13.88 -4.46 -17.60
N ALA A 504 -14.72 -4.06 -18.56
CA ALA A 504 -14.82 -4.73 -19.86
C ALA A 504 -13.61 -4.51 -20.79
N SER A 505 -12.71 -3.58 -20.49
CA SER A 505 -11.65 -3.18 -21.41
C SER A 505 -10.24 -3.63 -21.00
N SER A 506 -10.06 -4.19 -19.82
CA SER A 506 -8.73 -4.58 -19.31
C SER A 506 -8.42 -6.04 -19.61
N ARG A 507 -7.69 -6.32 -20.67
CA ARG A 507 -7.22 -7.68 -21.01
C ARG A 507 -6.34 -8.30 -19.92
N LEU A 508 -5.64 -7.51 -19.12
CA LEU A 508 -4.86 -7.95 -17.98
C LEU A 508 -5.73 -8.38 -16.79
N MET A 509 -6.98 -7.92 -16.77
CA MET A 509 -7.93 -8.14 -15.68
C MET A 509 -9.05 -9.12 -16.08
N ASP A 510 -9.25 -9.39 -17.37
CA ASP A 510 -10.29 -10.31 -17.88
C ASP A 510 -10.01 -11.78 -17.57
N GLY A 511 -8.80 -12.12 -17.17
CA GLY A 511 -8.40 -13.51 -16.91
C GLY A 511 -8.92 -14.11 -15.60
N GLY A 512 -9.72 -13.39 -14.84
CA GLY A 512 -10.20 -13.84 -13.53
C GLY A 512 -9.14 -13.85 -12.42
N THR A 513 -7.90 -13.73 -12.79
CA THR A 513 -6.75 -13.62 -11.92
C THR A 513 -6.80 -12.36 -11.08
N ALA A 514 -7.41 -11.33 -11.63
CA ALA A 514 -7.63 -10.09 -10.94
C ALA A 514 -9.10 -9.94 -10.50
N SER A 515 -9.84 -11.02 -10.30
CA SER A 515 -11.25 -10.91 -9.90
C SER A 515 -11.39 -10.12 -8.60
N PHE A 516 -10.51 -10.35 -7.63
CA PHE A 516 -10.46 -9.56 -6.39
C PHE A 516 -10.13 -8.10 -6.68
N LEU A 517 -9.11 -7.82 -7.48
CA LEU A 517 -8.75 -6.48 -7.89
C LEU A 517 -9.88 -5.84 -8.72
N ASN A 518 -10.53 -6.61 -9.60
CA ASN A 518 -11.70 -6.22 -10.34
C ASN A 518 -12.88 -5.87 -9.43
N ASP A 519 -13.22 -6.72 -8.49
CA ASP A 519 -14.34 -6.49 -7.57
C ASP A 519 -14.08 -5.29 -6.65
N GLN A 520 -12.85 -5.13 -6.18
CA GLN A 520 -12.44 -3.97 -5.38
C GLN A 520 -12.37 -2.66 -6.21
N LEU A 521 -12.05 -2.75 -7.49
CA LEU A 521 -11.89 -1.58 -8.36
C LEU A 521 -13.17 -1.24 -9.14
N ARG A 522 -14.10 -2.19 -9.30
CA ARG A 522 -15.31 -2.07 -10.11
C ARG A 522 -16.28 -1.02 -9.59
N ASP A 523 -16.43 -0.92 -8.27
CA ASP A 523 -17.43 -0.09 -7.62
C ASP A 523 -16.92 1.26 -7.15
N VAL A 524 -15.62 1.55 -7.33
CA VAL A 524 -15.01 2.76 -6.80
C VAL A 524 -14.57 3.65 -7.94
N LEU A 525 -15.23 4.81 -8.08
CA LEU A 525 -14.66 6.00 -8.72
C LEU A 525 -13.21 6.11 -8.23
N SER A 526 -12.26 6.42 -9.10
CA SER A 526 -10.82 6.53 -8.75
C SER A 526 -10.63 7.40 -7.50
N ALA A 527 -10.80 6.78 -6.34
CA ALA A 527 -10.89 7.44 -5.05
C ALA A 527 -9.58 8.15 -4.70
N GLU A 528 -8.47 7.68 -5.29
CA GLU A 528 -7.14 8.27 -5.11
C GLU A 528 -7.12 9.76 -5.52
N TRP A 529 -7.56 10.04 -6.73
CA TRP A 529 -7.59 11.40 -7.27
C TRP A 529 -8.72 12.23 -6.64
N LEU A 530 -9.88 11.61 -6.42
CA LEU A 530 -11.04 12.28 -5.81
C LEU A 530 -10.69 12.75 -4.40
N SER A 531 -10.12 11.88 -3.56
CA SER A 531 -9.70 12.21 -2.21
C SER A 531 -8.69 13.35 -2.20
N LEU A 532 -7.69 13.29 -3.08
CA LEU A 532 -6.69 14.34 -3.21
C LEU A 532 -7.31 15.69 -3.58
N TYR A 533 -8.19 15.72 -4.59
CA TYR A 533 -8.83 16.96 -5.03
C TYR A 533 -9.83 17.51 -4.02
N ILE A 534 -10.61 16.65 -3.35
CA ILE A 534 -11.54 17.10 -2.30
C ILE A 534 -10.76 17.71 -1.13
N VAL A 535 -9.76 17.01 -0.61
CA VAL A 535 -8.93 17.52 0.50
C VAL A 535 -8.21 18.80 0.10
N GLY A 536 -7.65 18.84 -1.11
CA GLY A 536 -7.00 20.03 -1.66
C GLY A 536 -7.96 21.20 -1.80
N ALA A 537 -9.11 20.99 -2.43
CA ALA A 537 -10.13 22.03 -2.62
C ALA A 537 -10.65 22.57 -1.27
N VAL A 538 -11.01 21.69 -0.36
CA VAL A 538 -11.45 22.06 0.99
C VAL A 538 -10.38 22.88 1.70
N SER A 539 -9.12 22.41 1.71
CA SER A 539 -8.01 23.13 2.36
C SER A 539 -7.78 24.51 1.76
N VAL A 540 -7.79 24.64 0.45
CA VAL A 540 -7.59 25.94 -0.26
C VAL A 540 -8.76 26.87 -0.02
N ILE A 541 -10.01 26.38 -0.13
CA ILE A 541 -11.23 27.18 0.08
C ILE A 541 -11.29 27.68 1.53
N PHE A 542 -11.11 26.82 2.53
CA PHE A 542 -11.13 27.23 3.91
C PHE A 542 -9.98 28.19 4.23
N SER A 543 -8.78 27.95 3.72
CA SER A 543 -7.67 28.90 3.88
C SER A 543 -7.97 30.25 3.27
N ALA A 544 -8.57 30.28 2.08
CA ALA A 544 -9.00 31.54 1.45
C ALA A 544 -10.05 32.26 2.29
N ILE A 545 -11.05 31.55 2.78
CA ILE A 545 -12.11 32.12 3.62
C ILE A 545 -11.52 32.65 4.94
N PHE A 546 -10.77 31.84 5.69
CA PHE A 546 -10.30 32.22 7.02
C PHE A 546 -9.16 33.24 7.01
N ILE A 547 -8.39 33.33 5.92
CA ILE A 547 -7.28 34.29 5.79
C ILE A 547 -7.76 35.57 5.11
N PHE A 548 -8.36 35.45 3.92
CA PHE A 548 -8.65 36.65 3.11
C PHE A 548 -9.95 37.34 3.51
N LEU A 549 -11.00 36.60 3.93
CA LEU A 549 -12.25 37.22 4.31
C LEU A 549 -12.08 38.21 5.49
N PRO A 550 -11.46 37.82 6.64
CA PRO A 550 -11.19 38.77 7.72
C PRO A 550 -10.30 39.94 7.27
N LEU A 551 -9.31 39.66 6.41
CA LEU A 551 -8.38 40.66 5.91
C LEU A 551 -9.11 41.71 5.06
N PHE A 552 -9.99 41.33 4.13
CA PHE A 552 -10.75 42.23 3.28
C PHE A 552 -11.74 43.10 4.08
N PHE A 553 -12.39 42.55 5.10
CA PHE A 553 -13.36 43.29 5.92
C PHE A 553 -12.69 44.16 6.97
N SER A 554 -11.41 43.98 7.22
CA SER A 554 -10.65 44.83 8.13
C SER A 554 -10.21 46.16 7.49
N HIS A 555 -9.84 47.15 8.32
CA HIS A 555 -9.23 48.38 7.82
C HIS A 555 -7.89 48.14 7.08
N HIS A 556 -7.23 47.00 7.30
CA HIS A 556 -6.00 46.61 6.62
C HIS A 556 -6.27 46.21 5.15
N GLY A 557 -7.47 45.77 4.82
CA GLY A 557 -7.87 45.42 3.44
C GLY A 557 -7.81 46.59 2.46
N ARG A 558 -7.88 47.83 2.99
CA ARG A 558 -7.83 49.07 2.19
C ARG A 558 -6.40 49.60 2.05
N ALA A 559 -5.40 49.01 2.71
CA ALA A 559 -4.01 49.44 2.60
C ALA A 559 -3.50 49.34 1.16
N ARG A 560 -2.78 50.35 0.72
CA ARG A 560 -2.08 50.40 -0.55
C ARG A 560 -0.69 50.95 -0.35
N TRP A 561 0.29 50.42 -1.01
CA TRP A 561 1.69 50.82 -0.92
C TRP A 561 2.41 50.64 -2.25
N PRO A 562 3.54 51.33 -2.44
CA PRO A 562 4.38 51.18 -3.62
C PRO A 562 4.82 49.71 -3.77
N SER A 563 4.79 49.22 -5.03
CA SER A 563 5.17 47.83 -5.38
C SER A 563 4.39 46.72 -4.65
N MET A 564 3.15 47.00 -4.21
CA MET A 564 2.29 46.05 -3.48
C MET A 564 2.26 44.68 -4.18
N ALA A 565 2.08 44.61 -5.51
CA ALA A 565 2.07 43.34 -6.25
C ALA A 565 3.38 42.54 -6.05
N SER A 566 4.55 43.21 -6.10
CA SER A 566 5.84 42.56 -5.89
C SER A 566 5.96 41.98 -4.49
N TYR A 567 5.46 42.69 -3.46
CA TYR A 567 5.41 42.18 -2.08
C TYR A 567 4.49 40.97 -1.97
N LEU A 568 3.28 41.02 -2.52
CA LEU A 568 2.32 39.92 -2.44
C LEU A 568 2.86 38.67 -3.14
N ILE A 569 3.41 38.81 -4.36
CA ILE A 569 4.05 37.69 -5.07
C ILE A 569 5.25 37.15 -4.29
N PHE A 570 6.08 38.03 -3.72
CA PHE A 570 7.23 37.64 -2.92
C PHE A 570 6.82 36.75 -1.73
N PHE A 571 5.84 37.19 -0.92
CA PHE A 571 5.38 36.41 0.23
C PHE A 571 4.67 35.12 -0.18
N SER A 572 3.97 35.12 -1.31
CA SER A 572 3.40 33.89 -1.92
C SER A 572 4.50 32.88 -2.27
N CYS A 573 5.57 33.36 -2.91
CA CYS A 573 6.71 32.52 -3.27
C CYS A 573 7.39 31.94 -2.01
N LEU A 574 7.53 32.71 -0.94
CA LEU A 574 8.12 32.19 0.29
C LEU A 574 7.26 31.08 0.92
N GLY A 575 5.93 31.27 0.97
CA GLY A 575 5.03 30.25 1.53
C GLY A 575 5.06 28.97 0.71
N ALA A 576 4.83 29.06 -0.59
CA ALA A 576 4.83 27.90 -1.47
C ALA A 576 6.20 27.22 -1.56
N GLY A 577 7.28 27.99 -1.74
CA GLY A 577 8.62 27.45 -1.88
C GLY A 577 9.11 26.72 -0.62
N PHE A 578 8.83 27.28 0.57
CA PHE A 578 9.22 26.67 1.84
C PHE A 578 8.58 25.30 2.02
N ILE A 579 7.26 25.21 1.91
CA ILE A 579 6.53 23.96 2.14
C ILE A 579 6.84 22.90 1.09
N MET A 580 7.02 23.29 -0.19
CA MET A 580 7.40 22.35 -1.24
C MET A 580 8.75 21.69 -0.97
N VAL A 581 9.72 22.49 -0.55
CA VAL A 581 11.06 21.99 -0.18
C VAL A 581 10.98 21.13 1.08
N GLU A 582 10.26 21.56 2.11
CA GLU A 582 10.10 20.83 3.37
C GLU A 582 9.48 19.44 3.17
N LEU A 583 8.33 19.37 2.50
CA LEU A 583 7.62 18.10 2.26
C LEU A 583 8.46 17.10 1.47
N VAL A 584 9.18 17.56 0.46
CA VAL A 584 10.03 16.66 -0.33
C VAL A 584 11.24 16.20 0.48
N PHE A 585 11.85 17.06 1.29
CA PHE A 585 12.96 16.60 2.15
C PHE A 585 12.49 15.62 3.22
N VAL A 586 11.27 15.74 3.75
CA VAL A 586 10.69 14.69 4.60
C VAL A 586 10.72 13.35 3.88
N GLN A 587 10.27 13.30 2.63
CA GLN A 587 10.28 12.04 1.85
C GLN A 587 11.70 11.54 1.53
N LEU A 588 12.61 12.44 1.17
CA LEU A 588 14.00 12.09 0.88
C LEU A 588 14.74 11.52 2.10
N PHE A 589 14.59 12.14 3.26
CA PHE A 589 15.29 11.73 4.48
C PHE A 589 14.73 10.46 5.12
N LYS A 590 13.52 9.99 4.71
CA LYS A 590 13.04 8.64 5.06
C LYS A 590 14.04 7.55 4.65
N LYS A 591 14.76 7.75 3.55
CA LYS A 591 15.79 6.82 3.08
C LYS A 591 17.00 6.71 4.01
N LEU A 592 17.32 7.77 4.76
CA LEU A 592 18.42 7.76 5.72
C LEU A 592 17.96 7.28 7.10
N ILE A 593 16.86 7.82 7.60
CA ILE A 593 16.40 7.57 8.99
C ILE A 593 15.65 6.24 9.08
N GLY A 594 14.86 5.87 8.05
CA GLY A 594 14.11 4.64 7.94
C GLY A 594 12.75 4.65 8.65
N TYR A 595 12.60 5.41 9.73
CA TYR A 595 11.36 5.50 10.50
C TYR A 595 10.58 6.75 10.13
N PRO A 596 9.33 6.62 9.63
CA PRO A 596 8.55 7.77 9.16
C PRO A 596 8.40 8.87 10.20
N ILE A 597 7.95 8.54 11.41
CA ILE A 597 7.68 9.55 12.46
C ILE A 597 8.96 10.29 12.91
N HIS A 598 10.07 9.56 13.07
CA HIS A 598 11.35 10.18 13.43
C HIS A 598 11.88 11.05 12.30
N THR A 599 11.63 10.67 11.06
CA THR A 599 11.98 11.49 9.88
C THR A 599 11.18 12.78 9.85
N TYR A 600 9.86 12.71 10.02
CA TYR A 600 9.01 13.90 10.11
C TYR A 600 9.49 14.83 11.24
N ALA A 601 9.66 14.28 12.43
CA ALA A 601 10.11 15.08 13.58
C ALA A 601 11.48 15.73 13.33
N THR A 602 12.45 14.98 12.80
CA THR A 602 13.81 15.46 12.55
C THR A 602 13.83 16.56 11.49
N VAL A 603 13.20 16.35 10.35
CA VAL A 603 13.25 17.30 9.22
C VAL A 603 12.52 18.59 9.58
N ILE A 604 11.30 18.49 10.13
CA ILE A 604 10.53 19.67 10.54
C ILE A 604 11.26 20.43 11.64
N PHE A 605 11.76 19.74 12.68
CA PHE A 605 12.51 20.36 13.77
C PHE A 605 13.77 21.07 13.25
N ALA A 606 14.58 20.38 12.45
CA ALA A 606 15.83 20.94 11.92
C ALA A 606 15.58 22.19 11.06
N LEU A 607 14.61 22.12 10.13
CA LEU A 607 14.28 23.25 9.27
C LEU A 607 13.66 24.42 10.05
N LEU A 608 12.72 24.19 10.96
CA LEU A 608 12.05 25.26 11.70
C LEU A 608 12.98 25.93 12.70
N VAL A 609 13.77 25.17 13.47
CA VAL A 609 14.72 25.74 14.45
C VAL A 609 15.80 26.54 13.73
N SER A 610 16.36 26.00 12.65
CA SER A 610 17.38 26.71 11.88
C SER A 610 16.81 27.93 11.15
N ALA A 611 15.60 27.85 10.58
CA ALA A 611 14.92 29.00 9.97
C ALA A 611 14.59 30.08 11.01
N GLY A 612 14.15 29.72 12.20
CA GLY A 612 13.95 30.64 13.32
C GLY A 612 15.25 31.35 13.70
N THR A 613 16.34 30.59 13.78
CA THR A 613 17.69 31.16 14.09
C THR A 613 18.16 32.11 12.98
N GLY A 614 17.99 31.71 11.70
CA GLY A 614 18.29 32.56 10.54
C GLY A 614 17.48 33.86 10.54
N SER A 615 16.19 33.77 10.86
CA SER A 615 15.31 34.95 11.01
C SER A 615 15.79 35.90 12.07
N LEU A 616 16.13 35.42 13.28
CA LEU A 616 16.62 36.21 14.38
C LEU A 616 17.95 36.94 14.07
N LEU A 617 18.84 36.22 13.37
CA LEU A 617 20.18 36.75 13.05
C LEU A 617 20.20 37.66 11.82
N THR A 618 19.15 37.69 11.00
CA THR A 618 19.08 38.49 9.77
C THR A 618 19.43 39.95 10.00
N LYS A 619 18.87 40.57 11.03
CA LYS A 619 19.15 41.96 11.38
C LYS A 619 20.59 42.17 11.90
N LYS A 620 21.09 41.23 12.72
CA LYS A 620 22.45 41.29 13.27
C LYS A 620 23.52 41.14 12.18
N LEU A 621 23.25 40.30 11.19
CA LEU A 621 24.13 40.07 10.04
C LEU A 621 24.07 41.18 8.98
N ARG A 622 23.16 42.13 9.13
CA ARG A 622 22.96 43.26 8.19
C ARG A 622 22.84 42.81 6.72
N VAL A 623 22.14 41.70 6.47
CA VAL A 623 22.10 41.06 5.18
C VAL A 623 21.49 41.97 4.10
N ASP A 624 20.46 42.75 4.46
CA ASP A 624 19.81 43.73 3.56
C ASP A 624 20.65 44.95 3.26
N GLU A 625 21.41 45.45 4.25
CA GLU A 625 22.19 46.70 4.15
C GLU A 625 23.48 46.54 3.32
N ALA A 626 24.15 45.39 3.44
CA ALA A 626 25.47 45.15 2.83
C ALA A 626 25.44 44.69 1.36
N GLY A 627 24.30 44.75 0.67
CA GLY A 627 24.16 44.22 -0.67
C GLY A 627 24.30 42.66 -0.76
N ARG A 628 24.25 42.00 0.38
CA ARG A 628 24.44 40.53 0.49
C ARG A 628 23.14 39.75 0.34
N TRP A 629 22.00 40.40 0.19
CA TRP A 629 20.67 39.83 0.17
C TRP A 629 20.49 38.80 -0.91
N TYR A 630 21.08 38.95 -2.11
CA TYR A 630 20.97 37.98 -3.20
C TYR A 630 21.67 36.67 -2.90
N TRP A 631 22.72 36.68 -2.09
CA TRP A 631 23.42 35.46 -1.67
C TRP A 631 22.53 34.57 -0.84
N VAL A 632 21.56 35.12 -0.09
CA VAL A 632 20.60 34.31 0.68
C VAL A 632 19.80 33.41 -0.25
N PHE A 633 19.19 33.98 -1.29
CA PHE A 633 18.40 33.21 -2.24
C PHE A 633 19.26 32.25 -3.07
N LEU A 634 20.43 32.72 -3.51
CA LEU A 634 21.36 31.87 -4.26
C LEU A 634 21.85 30.69 -3.42
N SER A 635 22.13 30.89 -2.15
CA SER A 635 22.53 29.83 -1.21
C SER A 635 21.42 28.80 -1.02
N ILE A 636 20.13 29.21 -0.93
CA ILE A 636 18.99 28.29 -0.87
C ILE A 636 19.00 27.37 -2.09
N VAL A 637 19.10 27.95 -3.30
CA VAL A 637 19.03 27.20 -4.55
C VAL A 637 20.26 26.29 -4.71
N VAL A 638 21.45 26.83 -4.53
CA VAL A 638 22.70 26.08 -4.74
C VAL A 638 22.85 24.97 -3.72
N TYR A 639 22.69 25.30 -2.42
CA TYR A 639 22.84 24.29 -1.37
C TYR A 639 21.72 23.23 -1.45
N GLY A 640 20.47 23.66 -1.72
CA GLY A 640 19.36 22.73 -1.90
C GLY A 640 19.56 21.80 -3.09
N ALA A 641 20.07 22.31 -4.22
CA ALA A 641 20.40 21.50 -5.38
C ALA A 641 21.55 20.52 -5.09
N LEU A 642 22.60 20.96 -4.41
CA LEU A 642 23.71 20.10 -3.97
C LEU A 642 23.19 18.99 -3.04
N LEU A 643 22.39 19.36 -2.04
CA LEU A 643 21.81 18.40 -1.11
C LEU A 643 20.96 17.35 -1.85
N THR A 644 20.12 17.78 -2.78
CA THR A 644 19.29 16.87 -3.61
C THR A 644 20.12 15.92 -4.45
N THR A 645 21.21 16.40 -5.04
CA THR A 645 22.06 15.62 -5.95
C THR A 645 22.93 14.62 -5.19
N PHE A 646 23.53 15.03 -4.08
CA PHE A 646 24.51 14.22 -3.36
C PHE A 646 23.95 13.48 -2.15
N SER A 647 22.67 13.71 -1.77
CA SER A 647 22.05 13.05 -0.62
C SER A 647 22.15 11.52 -0.66
N GLY A 648 21.93 10.90 -1.81
CA GLY A 648 21.99 9.44 -1.95
C GLY A 648 23.38 8.88 -1.59
N SER A 649 24.44 9.46 -2.12
CA SER A 649 25.83 9.03 -1.82
C SER A 649 26.19 9.26 -0.35
N LEU A 650 25.74 10.39 0.23
CA LEU A 650 25.97 10.70 1.64
C LEU A 650 25.18 9.75 2.55
N PHE A 651 23.94 9.44 2.20
CA PHE A 651 23.12 8.53 3.00
C PHE A 651 23.77 7.15 3.10
N ASN A 652 24.31 6.62 1.98
CA ASN A 652 24.96 5.32 1.95
C ASN A 652 26.11 5.18 2.96
N LEU A 653 26.82 6.29 3.28
CA LEU A 653 27.90 6.27 4.26
C LEU A 653 27.40 6.04 5.71
N PHE A 654 26.14 6.36 6.00
CA PHE A 654 25.61 6.34 7.37
C PHE A 654 24.48 5.32 7.58
N LEU A 655 24.08 4.56 6.55
CA LEU A 655 22.99 3.60 6.66
C LEU A 655 23.26 2.49 7.68
N GLY A 656 24.51 2.03 7.80
CA GLY A 656 24.93 1.07 8.83
C GLY A 656 25.07 1.66 10.24
N SER A 657 24.90 2.97 10.41
CA SER A 657 25.04 3.61 11.72
C SER A 657 23.77 3.50 12.56
N SER A 658 23.92 3.70 13.88
CA SER A 658 22.78 3.75 14.78
C SER A 658 21.79 4.86 14.39
N MET A 659 20.52 4.68 14.75
CA MET A 659 19.45 5.65 14.45
C MET A 659 19.77 7.06 14.96
N GLY A 660 20.39 7.20 16.14
CA GLY A 660 20.79 8.50 16.69
C GLY A 660 21.80 9.21 15.78
N ILE A 661 22.80 8.48 15.24
CA ILE A 661 23.77 9.03 14.29
C ILE A 661 23.07 9.47 12.99
N ARG A 662 22.16 8.66 12.45
CA ARG A 662 21.41 9.02 11.24
C ARG A 662 20.56 10.26 11.43
N ILE A 663 19.90 10.41 12.60
CA ILE A 663 19.14 11.62 12.96
C ILE A 663 20.08 12.84 13.08
N LEU A 664 21.24 12.67 13.72
CA LEU A 664 22.22 13.76 13.86
C LEU A 664 22.74 14.21 12.49
N VAL A 665 23.10 13.28 11.61
CA VAL A 665 23.57 13.57 10.25
C VAL A 665 22.47 14.28 9.46
N ALA A 666 21.24 13.78 9.47
CA ALA A 666 20.10 14.43 8.82
C ALA A 666 19.91 15.87 9.31
N THR A 667 19.98 16.08 10.63
CA THR A 667 19.87 17.41 11.24
C THR A 667 20.98 18.33 10.73
N LEU A 668 22.24 17.90 10.81
CA LEU A 668 23.39 18.70 10.36
C LEU A 668 23.33 19.05 8.86
N MET A 669 22.81 18.16 8.03
CA MET A 669 22.60 18.41 6.60
C MET A 669 21.50 19.44 6.34
N LEU A 670 20.47 19.51 7.17
CA LEU A 670 19.33 20.41 6.97
C LEU A 670 19.51 21.79 7.61
N LEU A 671 20.32 21.89 8.68
CA LEU A 671 20.54 23.15 9.39
C LEU A 671 20.97 24.32 8.49
N PRO A 672 21.96 24.19 7.56
CA PRO A 672 22.36 25.32 6.72
C PRO A 672 21.25 25.78 5.79
N LEU A 673 20.47 24.84 5.23
CA LEU A 673 19.36 25.15 4.33
C LEU A 673 18.25 25.91 5.08
N GLY A 674 17.79 25.38 6.21
CA GLY A 674 16.76 26.04 6.99
C GLY A 674 17.20 27.44 7.47
N PHE A 675 18.46 27.56 7.88
CA PHE A 675 19.01 28.85 8.31
C PHE A 675 18.91 29.94 7.25
N VAL A 676 19.28 29.63 6.00
CA VAL A 676 19.17 30.62 4.92
C VAL A 676 17.72 30.82 4.47
N MET A 677 16.87 29.76 4.50
CA MET A 677 15.44 29.85 4.17
C MET A 677 14.66 30.72 5.17
N GLY A 678 15.14 30.86 6.43
CA GLY A 678 14.50 31.69 7.43
C GLY A 678 14.73 33.20 7.25
N MET A 679 15.71 33.63 6.43
CA MET A 679 16.10 35.04 6.32
C MET A 679 15.20 35.92 5.43
N PRO A 680 14.64 35.43 4.28
CA PRO A 680 13.90 36.28 3.33
C PRO A 680 12.65 36.94 3.93
N LEU A 681 11.90 36.21 4.74
CA LEU A 681 10.66 36.74 5.35
C LEU A 681 10.90 37.98 6.21
N PRO A 682 11.78 37.96 7.23
CA PRO A 682 12.02 39.13 8.08
C PRO A 682 12.65 40.33 7.31
N MET A 683 13.44 40.07 6.27
CA MET A 683 13.97 41.15 5.39
C MET A 683 12.85 41.95 4.76
N ALA A 684 11.89 41.28 4.12
CA ALA A 684 10.78 41.93 3.44
C ALA A 684 9.76 42.54 4.43
N VAL A 685 9.42 41.83 5.51
CA VAL A 685 8.52 42.35 6.56
C VAL A 685 9.07 43.60 7.22
N SER A 686 10.37 43.63 7.55
CA SER A 686 11.02 44.80 8.14
C SER A 686 10.97 46.00 7.19
N ARG A 687 11.14 45.78 5.88
CA ARG A 687 11.05 46.83 4.87
C ARG A 687 9.63 47.35 4.70
N LEU A 688 8.67 46.41 4.55
CA LEU A 688 7.24 46.75 4.46
C LEU A 688 6.75 47.50 5.66
N GLY A 689 7.19 47.13 6.87
CA GLY A 689 6.83 47.81 8.11
C GLY A 689 7.31 49.28 8.21
N ARG A 690 8.36 49.66 7.47
CA ARG A 690 8.81 51.05 7.36
C ARG A 690 8.01 51.86 6.33
N ILE A 691 7.50 51.23 5.29
CA ILE A 691 6.76 51.86 4.17
C ILE A 691 5.27 51.96 4.52
N GLU A 692 4.65 50.85 4.86
CA GLU A 692 3.22 50.74 5.17
C GLU A 692 2.98 49.62 6.21
N PRO A 693 2.99 49.92 7.50
CA PRO A 693 2.79 48.92 8.56
C PRO A 693 1.47 48.14 8.43
N LYS A 694 0.41 48.74 7.85
CA LYS A 694 -0.88 48.10 7.60
C LYS A 694 -0.80 47.01 6.51
N GLY A 695 0.28 46.94 5.76
CA GLY A 695 0.55 45.89 4.78
C GLY A 695 1.05 44.57 5.40
N ILE A 696 1.52 44.57 6.64
CA ILE A 696 2.07 43.40 7.31
C ILE A 696 1.07 42.23 7.39
N PRO A 697 -0.21 42.44 7.74
CA PRO A 697 -1.21 41.36 7.71
C PRO A 697 -1.37 40.74 6.33
N TRP A 698 -1.26 41.47 5.23
CA TRP A 698 -1.24 40.95 3.88
C TRP A 698 -0.04 40.05 3.60
N ALA A 699 1.14 40.43 4.09
CA ALA A 699 2.35 39.61 3.96
C ALA A 699 2.17 38.23 4.63
N TRP A 700 1.67 38.20 5.85
CA TRP A 700 1.36 36.94 6.56
C TRP A 700 0.23 36.16 5.93
N GLY A 701 -0.84 36.84 5.50
CA GLY A 701 -1.97 36.20 4.81
C GLY A 701 -1.55 35.50 3.52
N MET A 702 -0.79 36.17 2.65
CA MET A 702 -0.28 35.60 1.41
C MET A 702 0.69 34.45 1.68
N ASN A 703 1.61 34.60 2.63
CA ASN A 703 2.54 33.53 3.00
C ASN A 703 1.78 32.30 3.49
N GLY A 704 0.83 32.48 4.43
CA GLY A 704 0.05 31.39 5.01
C GLY A 704 -0.83 30.69 3.98
N PHE A 705 -1.56 31.43 3.15
CA PHE A 705 -2.39 30.85 2.10
C PHE A 705 -1.57 30.03 1.10
N PHE A 706 -0.45 30.59 0.62
CA PHE A 706 0.40 29.89 -0.35
C PHE A 706 1.23 28.77 0.29
N THR A 707 1.38 28.71 1.59
CA THR A 707 1.89 27.52 2.29
C THR A 707 0.90 26.36 2.12
N VAL A 708 -0.41 26.58 2.34
CA VAL A 708 -1.43 25.55 2.15
C VAL A 708 -1.54 25.13 0.68
N PHE A 709 -1.64 26.11 -0.23
CA PHE A 709 -1.71 25.85 -1.66
C PHE A 709 -0.47 25.13 -2.18
N GLY A 710 0.72 25.56 -1.77
CA GLY A 710 2.00 24.94 -2.10
C GLY A 710 2.12 23.51 -1.59
N GLY A 711 1.57 23.23 -0.41
CA GLY A 711 1.49 21.87 0.14
C GLY A 711 0.65 20.94 -0.75
N PHE A 712 -0.55 21.37 -1.08
CA PHE A 712 -1.42 20.63 -2.02
C PHE A 712 -0.74 20.43 -3.39
N LEU A 713 -0.17 21.51 -3.96
CA LEU A 713 0.53 21.44 -5.24
C LEU A 713 1.75 20.52 -5.18
N SER A 714 2.50 20.52 -4.08
CA SER A 714 3.66 19.66 -3.87
C SER A 714 3.27 18.19 -3.92
N VAL A 715 2.20 17.81 -3.21
CA VAL A 715 1.70 16.43 -3.21
C VAL A 715 1.23 16.03 -4.62
N THR A 716 0.39 16.84 -5.25
CA THR A 716 -0.14 16.57 -6.59
C THR A 716 0.98 16.41 -7.63
N LEU A 717 1.94 17.33 -7.66
CA LEU A 717 3.05 17.27 -8.60
C LEU A 717 4.00 16.12 -8.33
N SER A 718 4.16 15.71 -7.06
CA SER A 718 5.01 14.58 -6.73
C SER A 718 4.45 13.25 -7.28
N PHE A 719 3.12 13.10 -7.34
CA PHE A 719 2.48 11.94 -8.00
C PHE A 719 2.72 11.90 -9.49
N ILE A 720 2.65 13.06 -10.14
CA ILE A 720 2.75 13.16 -11.60
C ILE A 720 4.19 13.08 -12.06
N MET A 721 5.10 13.84 -11.43
CA MET A 721 6.46 14.10 -11.91
C MET A 721 7.58 13.68 -10.96
N GLY A 722 7.23 13.28 -9.73
CA GLY A 722 8.17 12.87 -8.71
C GLY A 722 8.85 14.00 -7.94
N PHE A 723 9.56 13.64 -6.89
CA PHE A 723 10.12 14.58 -5.89
C PHE A 723 11.16 15.53 -6.44
N LYS A 724 12.05 15.07 -7.34
CA LYS A 724 13.10 15.94 -7.91
C LYS A 724 12.52 17.10 -8.70
N PHE A 725 11.43 16.88 -9.40
CA PHE A 725 10.73 17.92 -10.15
C PHE A 725 10.08 18.94 -9.23
N VAL A 726 9.46 18.49 -8.14
CA VAL A 726 8.87 19.38 -7.14
C VAL A 726 9.94 20.28 -6.49
N LEU A 727 11.12 19.70 -6.16
CA LEU A 727 12.24 20.50 -5.67
C LEU A 727 12.73 21.54 -6.67
N ALA A 728 12.82 21.15 -7.95
CA ALA A 728 13.20 22.10 -9.01
C ALA A 728 12.21 23.27 -9.11
N ILE A 729 10.92 23.01 -9.01
CA ILE A 729 9.89 24.08 -8.91
C ILE A 729 10.08 24.90 -7.64
N GLY A 730 10.25 24.27 -6.48
CA GLY A 730 10.48 24.96 -5.21
C GLY A 730 11.67 25.93 -5.28
N PHE A 731 12.80 25.50 -5.84
CA PHE A 731 13.97 26.36 -6.04
C PHE A 731 13.72 27.45 -7.08
N THR A 732 12.97 27.16 -8.17
CA THR A 732 12.58 28.18 -9.15
C THR A 732 11.71 29.26 -8.51
N ILE A 733 10.80 28.89 -7.61
CA ILE A 733 9.98 29.83 -6.84
C ILE A 733 10.88 30.75 -5.98
N TYR A 734 11.98 30.25 -5.39
CA TYR A 734 12.94 31.08 -4.69
C TYR A 734 13.71 32.05 -5.62
N LEU A 735 13.97 31.67 -6.87
CA LEU A 735 14.53 32.60 -7.88
C LEU A 735 13.53 33.69 -8.27
N ILE A 736 12.24 33.35 -8.35
CA ILE A 736 11.18 34.36 -8.56
C ILE A 736 11.11 35.28 -7.35
N ALA A 737 11.21 34.75 -6.13
CA ALA A 737 11.28 35.56 -4.90
C ALA A 737 12.48 36.50 -4.92
N LEU A 738 13.66 36.05 -5.34
CA LEU A 738 14.84 36.87 -5.55
C LEU A 738 14.56 38.06 -6.49
N TRP A 739 13.96 37.78 -7.64
CA TRP A 739 13.62 38.81 -8.62
C TRP A 739 12.59 39.81 -8.07
N MET A 740 11.56 39.35 -7.36
CA MET A 740 10.59 40.22 -6.70
C MET A 740 11.23 41.07 -5.61
N PHE A 741 12.15 40.50 -4.82
CA PHE A 741 12.86 41.25 -3.79
C PHE A 741 13.75 42.33 -4.38
N ALA A 742 14.38 42.08 -5.51
CA ALA A 742 15.14 43.09 -6.26
C ALA A 742 14.27 44.32 -6.63
N ARG A 743 13.02 44.07 -7.08
CA ARG A 743 12.04 45.12 -7.39
C ARG A 743 11.58 45.86 -6.14
N ILE A 744 11.33 45.16 -5.04
CA ILE A 744 10.99 45.77 -3.74
C ILE A 744 12.08 46.73 -3.24
N ARG A 745 13.34 46.41 -3.54
CA ARG A 745 14.46 47.28 -3.11
C ARG A 745 14.61 48.55 -3.91
N GLN A 746 14.12 48.62 -5.13
CA GLN A 746 14.18 49.82 -5.98
C GLN A 746 13.12 50.86 -5.62
N THR A 747 12.10 50.46 -4.88
CA THR A 747 11.05 51.33 -4.35
C THR A 747 11.27 51.63 -2.84
#